data_9e1854f1bcd2178fa1179b9d17d1b052
#
_entry.id   9e1854f1bcd2178fa1179b9d17d1b052
#
_cell.length_a   1.000
_cell.length_b   1.000
_cell.length_c   1.000
_cell.angle_alpha   90.00
_cell.angle_beta   90.00
_cell.angle_gamma   90.00
#
_symmetry.space_group_name_H-M   'P 1'
#
loop_
_entity.id
_entity.type
_entity.pdbx_description
1 polymer ?
#
loop_
_entity_poly.entity_id
_entity_poly.type
_entity_poly.pdbx_seq_one_letter_code
_entity_poly.pdbx_strand_id
1 'polypeptide(L)'
;MKKIFSLLPCLLLSIAASASSIAPAAFDTVAGDPLKTRFYTLPNGLRVITTVNKDAPRIQTYIAVRVGGKNDPAETTGLAHYFEHLMFKGTPNYGTSDYEAERPLLDSIEAAFEVYRKTSDPAARTQIYARIDSLSHAASLIAIPNEYDKLMSTIGAQGSNAFTSMDVTCYTEDIPSNQIENWARIQSDRFIQPVLRGFHTELETIYEEKNMSLKNDSEKASDALLSALFPDHPYGTQTVLGTQEHLKNPSITNVKRYHKDWYVPNNMAVIMSGDFDPDEAVEIIGRYFGGMEAKADLRLAARPEPTAPSAPVERSVQGQEAPYIYLGWRIPGGNSDESILFEIMGRVLQNGYCGIIDTNVSQPQRILTSSVFPYKMSDGGIFMLYGEPKTGQSLDEVRDILLAQADSLREGRFSDELVEAVRSNYKLLLQRRFENNEARADMLLDGFVNGRPWGRTVDDINNLDKIGKAEITAIARKYLKPEGYAVVYKKQGEDPGVAEIAKPKITPIATNRDAASAFMREIAASEVEPIEPRFVDFEKELTILNGAGDTPIYYTRNTTNDIFTLTFVYETGSTAIPELATAGKLFEFASTPSMSTAEIQETFYSLACSYRMSFDGERTYFTLRGLSENMDKAVKFFYDFLRDARVDDATFETLLADEAQDRKNQKTQEAYNDYALRLYQRYGERNELTNRPSIEALRGIGAKGLLDALRRFPTYKHRTIYYGPASEDRVLAVHDGVTPRELSAVPAPKPYAPVSTDETVIYVAPYDMAQADYSMFSHTDEEYSASTEPLRRMYNNYFNGGMNGVVFQEMRESRSLAYTASAGIERPSRKGRNYLYTAYIATQVDKLPEAMGAFEDIIENMPVSEQAFAIARKNAEDGIRTQRVIKDGIAWSYVFALDMGHDTDPSESFYRALQTMTAEDVANFQKTHVKGRRFSHAILGPLDKIDLESLRRKGRVVVLTTEEIFGE
;
A
#
# COMPACT_ATOMS: atom_id res chain seq x y z
N MET A 1 -2.18 -25.29 87.38
CA MET A 1 -2.38 -26.69 87.15
C MET A 1 -3.31 -26.84 85.96
N LYS A 2 -2.96 -27.62 85.00
CA LYS A 2 -3.59 -28.07 83.77
C LYS A 2 -4.06 -26.99 82.83
N LYS A 3 -3.19 -26.77 81.78
CA LYS A 3 -3.42 -26.02 80.54
C LYS A 3 -4.30 -26.89 79.65
N ILE A 4 -5.39 -26.31 79.12
CA ILE A 4 -6.21 -26.88 78.06
C ILE A 4 -5.80 -26.19 76.79
N PHE A 5 -5.18 -26.96 75.84
CA PHE A 5 -4.97 -26.52 74.44
C PHE A 5 -6.27 -26.74 73.69
N SER A 6 -6.76 -25.67 73.04
CA SER A 6 -7.87 -25.71 72.09
C SER A 6 -7.25 -25.69 70.68
N LEU A 7 -7.40 -26.79 69.95
CA LEU A 7 -7.12 -26.92 68.56
C LEU A 7 -8.25 -26.28 67.73
N LEU A 8 -7.89 -25.26 66.94
CA LEU A 8 -8.76 -24.75 65.84
C LEU A 8 -8.39 -25.54 64.58
N PRO A 9 -9.31 -26.15 63.82
CA PRO A 9 -9.03 -26.70 62.51
C PRO A 9 -9.07 -25.59 61.44
N CYS A 10 -7.99 -25.34 60.78
CA CYS A 10 -7.97 -24.58 59.53
C CYS A 10 -8.71 -25.33 58.42
N LEU A 11 -9.88 -24.83 58.08
CA LEU A 11 -10.61 -25.24 56.87
C LEU A 11 -9.93 -24.60 55.67
N LEU A 12 -9.11 -25.36 54.93
CA LEU A 12 -8.69 -25.01 53.60
C LEU A 12 -9.89 -25.15 52.66
N LEU A 13 -10.54 -24.04 52.31
CA LEU A 13 -11.43 -23.99 51.15
C LEU A 13 -10.56 -24.04 49.87
N SER A 14 -10.44 -25.21 49.28
CA SER A 14 -10.03 -25.36 47.89
C SER A 14 -11.16 -24.82 47.01
N ILE A 15 -11.00 -23.62 46.49
CA ILE A 15 -11.80 -23.09 45.35
C ILE A 15 -11.33 -23.91 44.15
N ALA A 16 -12.06 -24.98 43.86
CA ALA A 16 -12.00 -25.63 42.56
C ALA A 16 -12.60 -24.62 41.58
N ALA A 17 -11.76 -23.94 40.80
CA ALA A 17 -12.20 -23.23 39.60
C ALA A 17 -12.81 -24.30 38.68
N SER A 18 -14.11 -24.39 38.66
CA SER A 18 -14.85 -25.13 37.65
C SER A 18 -14.59 -24.41 36.34
N ALA A 19 -13.74 -24.98 35.49
CA ALA A 19 -13.74 -24.67 34.08
C ALA A 19 -15.13 -25.05 33.55
N SER A 20 -16.06 -24.11 33.60
CA SER A 20 -17.28 -24.22 32.82
C SER A 20 -16.85 -24.19 31.35
N SER A 21 -16.99 -25.33 30.68
CA SER A 21 -16.95 -25.35 29.22
C SER A 21 -18.04 -24.37 28.75
N ILE A 22 -17.63 -23.18 28.32
CA ILE A 22 -18.51 -22.23 27.69
C ILE A 22 -18.97 -22.95 26.42
N ALA A 23 -20.28 -23.14 26.27
CA ALA A 23 -20.84 -23.68 25.02
C ALA A 23 -20.36 -22.82 23.88
N PRO A 24 -19.97 -23.42 22.72
CA PRO A 24 -19.48 -22.66 21.60
C PRO A 24 -20.44 -21.52 21.26
N ALA A 25 -19.91 -20.32 21.05
CA ALA A 25 -20.75 -19.16 20.78
C ALA A 25 -21.59 -19.42 19.51
N ALA A 26 -22.89 -19.13 19.59
CA ALA A 26 -23.75 -19.29 18.43
C ALA A 26 -23.29 -18.35 17.30
N PHE A 27 -23.25 -18.85 16.07
CA PHE A 27 -22.87 -18.10 14.90
C PHE A 27 -23.90 -18.23 13.77
N ASP A 28 -23.97 -17.21 12.95
CA ASP A 28 -24.75 -17.22 11.69
C ASP A 28 -23.83 -17.54 10.52
N THR A 29 -24.37 -18.18 9.50
CA THR A 29 -23.71 -18.47 8.23
C THR A 29 -24.61 -18.11 7.07
N VAL A 30 -24.05 -17.96 5.88
CA VAL A 30 -24.79 -17.72 4.65
C VAL A 30 -24.66 -18.93 3.73
N ALA A 31 -25.77 -19.47 3.26
CA ALA A 31 -25.77 -20.58 2.32
C ALA A 31 -25.10 -20.18 0.99
N GLY A 32 -24.21 -21.02 0.47
CA GLY A 32 -23.49 -20.74 -0.77
C GLY A 32 -22.39 -19.69 -0.65
N ASP A 33 -21.99 -19.29 0.57
CA ASP A 33 -20.90 -18.39 0.80
C ASP A 33 -19.55 -19.03 0.40
N PRO A 34 -18.82 -18.49 -0.59
CA PRO A 34 -17.53 -19.03 -1.02
C PRO A 34 -16.44 -18.88 0.05
N LEU A 35 -16.56 -17.92 0.96
CA LEU A 35 -15.62 -17.69 2.05
C LEU A 35 -15.91 -18.52 3.29
N LYS A 36 -17.08 -19.19 3.35
CA LYS A 36 -17.55 -19.96 4.52
C LYS A 36 -17.49 -19.14 5.81
N THR A 37 -17.89 -17.88 5.73
CA THR A 37 -17.81 -16.91 6.82
C THR A 37 -18.71 -17.30 7.97
N ARG A 38 -18.24 -17.10 9.21
CA ARG A 38 -19.03 -17.20 10.43
C ARG A 38 -19.16 -15.83 11.07
N PHE A 39 -20.38 -15.50 11.48
CA PHE A 39 -20.73 -14.23 12.12
C PHE A 39 -21.16 -14.49 13.57
N TYR A 40 -20.38 -14.00 14.50
CA TYR A 40 -20.66 -14.06 15.91
C TYR A 40 -21.04 -12.67 16.44
N THR A 41 -21.90 -12.62 17.43
CA THR A 41 -22.22 -11.39 18.16
C THR A 41 -22.06 -11.69 19.66
N LEU A 42 -21.09 -11.02 20.28
CA LEU A 42 -20.87 -11.15 21.72
C LEU A 42 -22.00 -10.49 22.53
N PRO A 43 -22.19 -10.86 23.82
CA PRO A 43 -23.25 -10.31 24.66
C PRO A 43 -23.26 -8.78 24.78
N ASN A 44 -22.10 -8.13 24.63
CA ASN A 44 -21.95 -6.67 24.62
C ASN A 44 -22.15 -6.04 23.24
N GLY A 45 -22.54 -6.81 22.23
CA GLY A 45 -22.80 -6.33 20.87
C GLY A 45 -21.60 -6.27 19.94
N LEU A 46 -20.39 -6.62 20.38
CA LEU A 46 -19.22 -6.72 19.51
C LEU A 46 -19.43 -7.83 18.47
N ARG A 47 -19.24 -7.49 17.20
CA ARG A 47 -19.27 -8.47 16.12
C ARG A 47 -17.89 -9.12 15.95
N VAL A 48 -17.86 -10.44 15.78
CA VAL A 48 -16.66 -11.17 15.39
C VAL A 48 -16.98 -11.90 14.08
N ILE A 49 -16.23 -11.58 13.01
CA ILE A 49 -16.45 -12.09 11.67
C ILE A 49 -15.21 -12.87 11.25
N THR A 50 -15.38 -14.15 10.95
CA THR A 50 -14.25 -15.05 10.71
C THR A 50 -14.37 -15.77 9.37
N THR A 51 -13.24 -15.95 8.68
CA THR A 51 -13.11 -16.80 7.50
C THR A 51 -11.77 -17.52 7.53
N VAL A 52 -11.78 -18.84 7.31
CA VAL A 52 -10.58 -19.67 7.44
C VAL A 52 -9.90 -19.84 6.08
N ASN A 53 -8.58 -19.64 6.04
CA ASN A 53 -7.70 -19.95 4.93
C ASN A 53 -6.37 -20.47 5.48
N LYS A 54 -6.00 -21.71 5.11
CA LYS A 54 -4.86 -22.42 5.68
C LYS A 54 -3.59 -22.39 4.81
N ASP A 55 -3.51 -21.45 3.85
CA ASP A 55 -2.36 -21.35 2.94
C ASP A 55 -1.07 -21.01 3.69
N ALA A 56 -1.16 -20.22 4.75
CA ALA A 56 -0.04 -19.90 5.63
C ALA A 56 -0.51 -19.81 7.10
N PRO A 57 0.34 -20.10 8.09
CA PRO A 57 -0.02 -20.02 9.52
C PRO A 57 -0.01 -18.56 9.99
N ARG A 58 -0.80 -17.72 9.34
CA ARG A 58 -0.98 -16.29 9.62
C ARG A 58 -2.45 -15.90 9.55
N ILE A 59 -2.77 -14.81 10.19
CA ILE A 59 -4.14 -14.28 10.30
C ILE A 59 -4.10 -12.79 10.04
N GLN A 60 -4.78 -12.34 8.98
CA GLN A 60 -5.13 -10.93 8.81
C GLN A 60 -6.25 -10.58 9.79
N THR A 61 -6.02 -9.59 10.62
CA THR A 61 -6.95 -9.11 11.64
C THR A 61 -7.30 -7.65 11.37
N TYR A 62 -8.59 -7.32 11.47
CA TYR A 62 -9.09 -5.95 11.46
C TYR A 62 -9.91 -5.70 12.72
N ILE A 63 -9.67 -4.56 13.38
CA ILE A 63 -10.59 -4.01 14.36
C ILE A 63 -11.17 -2.74 13.76
N ALA A 64 -12.40 -2.84 13.30
CA ALA A 64 -13.11 -1.77 12.62
C ALA A 64 -14.11 -1.08 13.55
N VAL A 65 -14.11 0.25 13.54
CA VAL A 65 -15.07 1.09 14.24
C VAL A 65 -15.85 1.89 13.19
N ARG A 66 -17.19 1.81 13.18
CA ARG A 66 -18.04 2.57 12.23
C ARG A 66 -18.10 4.04 12.62
N VAL A 67 -16.99 4.71 12.50
CA VAL A 67 -16.82 6.13 12.75
C VAL A 67 -15.66 6.65 11.93
N GLY A 68 -15.82 7.78 11.30
CA GLY A 68 -14.80 8.43 10.47
C GLY A 68 -15.04 9.93 10.35
N GLY A 69 -14.40 10.57 9.37
CA GLY A 69 -14.45 12.02 9.19
C GLY A 69 -15.86 12.61 9.11
N LYS A 70 -16.85 11.87 8.58
CA LYS A 70 -18.24 12.33 8.55
C LYS A 70 -18.89 12.48 9.92
N ASN A 71 -18.35 11.85 10.94
CA ASN A 71 -18.86 11.85 12.31
C ASN A 71 -18.19 12.90 13.19
N ASP A 72 -17.17 13.58 12.68
CA ASP A 72 -16.54 14.67 13.40
C ASP A 72 -17.54 15.80 13.65
N PRO A 73 -17.50 16.44 14.83
CA PRO A 73 -18.26 17.66 15.06
C PRO A 73 -17.81 18.73 14.05
N ALA A 74 -18.77 19.46 13.46
CA ALA A 74 -18.48 20.46 12.44
C ALA A 74 -17.52 21.57 12.90
N GLU A 75 -17.44 21.80 14.20
CA GLU A 75 -16.54 22.77 14.84
C GLU A 75 -15.15 22.19 15.21
N THR A 76 -14.91 20.91 15.01
CA THR A 76 -13.64 20.23 15.33
C THR A 76 -13.39 19.06 14.39
N THR A 77 -13.31 19.32 13.09
CA THR A 77 -13.03 18.32 12.06
C THR A 77 -11.58 17.84 12.10
N GLY A 78 -11.30 16.63 11.61
CA GLY A 78 -10.01 15.97 11.69
C GLY A 78 -9.82 15.14 12.97
N LEU A 79 -10.85 15.03 13.80
CA LEU A 79 -10.77 14.38 15.09
C LEU A 79 -10.65 12.87 14.97
N ALA A 80 -11.35 12.24 14.01
CA ALA A 80 -11.29 10.82 13.74
C ALA A 80 -9.86 10.38 13.42
N HIS A 81 -9.22 11.06 12.48
CA HIS A 81 -7.87 10.77 12.03
C HIS A 81 -6.82 11.05 13.13
N TYR A 82 -6.96 12.18 13.83
CA TYR A 82 -6.05 12.48 14.91
C TYR A 82 -6.13 11.45 16.06
N PHE A 83 -7.35 10.97 16.38
CA PHE A 83 -7.52 9.94 17.39
C PHE A 83 -6.94 8.59 16.94
N GLU A 84 -7.01 8.26 15.65
CA GLU A 84 -6.35 7.07 15.10
C GLU A 84 -4.86 7.05 15.46
N HIS A 85 -4.12 8.14 15.20
CA HIS A 85 -2.71 8.28 15.56
C HIS A 85 -2.46 8.12 17.07
N LEU A 86 -3.32 8.71 17.90
CA LEU A 86 -3.18 8.65 19.35
C LEU A 86 -3.42 7.26 19.94
N MET A 87 -4.13 6.40 19.21
CA MET A 87 -4.36 5.00 19.62
C MET A 87 -3.08 4.16 19.66
N PHE A 88 -1.98 4.60 19.05
CA PHE A 88 -0.69 3.91 19.09
C PHE A 88 0.21 4.32 20.28
N LYS A 89 -0.25 5.24 21.14
CA LYS A 89 0.56 5.84 22.19
C LYS A 89 0.50 5.11 23.52
N GLY A 90 -0.22 3.96 23.58
CA GLY A 90 -0.25 3.07 24.74
C GLY A 90 -1.41 3.29 25.70
N THR A 91 -1.31 2.67 26.86
CA THR A 91 -2.35 2.57 27.89
C THR A 91 -1.76 2.84 29.29
N PRO A 92 -2.50 2.71 30.38
CA PRO A 92 -1.90 2.72 31.73
C PRO A 92 -0.92 1.55 31.97
N ASN A 93 -1.04 0.45 31.19
CA ASN A 93 -0.26 -0.76 31.41
C ASN A 93 1.01 -0.83 30.55
N TYR A 94 1.02 -0.16 29.39
CA TYR A 94 2.19 -0.07 28.51
C TYR A 94 2.31 1.32 27.87
N GLY A 95 3.47 1.64 27.31
CA GLY A 95 3.81 2.98 26.84
C GLY A 95 4.32 3.90 27.94
N THR A 96 4.54 3.36 29.13
CA THR A 96 5.04 4.10 30.30
C THR A 96 5.83 3.19 31.24
N SER A 97 6.81 3.75 31.94
CA SER A 97 7.50 3.08 33.03
C SER A 97 6.79 3.20 34.37
N ASP A 98 6.00 4.29 34.57
CA ASP A 98 5.25 4.58 35.80
C ASP A 98 4.06 5.49 35.49
N TYR A 99 2.88 4.90 35.27
CA TYR A 99 1.67 5.66 34.93
C TYR A 99 1.18 6.56 36.06
N GLU A 100 1.37 6.16 37.34
CA GLU A 100 0.91 7.00 38.46
C GLU A 100 1.76 8.28 38.59
N ALA A 101 3.04 8.22 38.26
CA ALA A 101 3.90 9.41 38.17
C ALA A 101 3.63 10.25 36.92
N GLU A 102 3.25 9.63 35.80
CA GLU A 102 2.98 10.29 34.51
C GLU A 102 1.63 11.02 34.50
N ARG A 103 0.58 10.41 35.05
CA ARG A 103 -0.81 10.91 35.00
C ARG A 103 -0.99 12.37 35.39
N PRO A 104 -0.41 12.90 36.49
CA PRO A 104 -0.56 14.30 36.84
C PRO A 104 0.03 15.28 35.79
N LEU A 105 1.05 14.84 35.04
CA LEU A 105 1.63 15.61 33.93
C LEU A 105 0.66 15.64 32.76
N LEU A 106 0.10 14.50 32.37
CA LEU A 106 -0.90 14.39 31.31
C LEU A 106 -2.16 15.21 31.61
N ASP A 107 -2.66 15.19 32.85
CA ASP A 107 -3.81 15.99 33.29
C ASP A 107 -3.48 17.51 33.19
N SER A 108 -2.24 17.89 33.52
CA SER A 108 -1.78 19.27 33.40
C SER A 108 -1.65 19.73 31.96
N ILE A 109 -1.20 18.84 31.05
CA ILE A 109 -1.13 19.08 29.61
C ILE A 109 -2.54 19.28 29.06
N GLU A 110 -3.51 18.42 29.40
CA GLU A 110 -4.90 18.57 28.99
C GLU A 110 -5.48 19.90 29.40
N ALA A 111 -5.31 20.27 30.70
CA ALA A 111 -5.78 21.55 31.22
C ALA A 111 -5.14 22.73 30.47
N ALA A 112 -3.85 22.66 30.12
CA ALA A 112 -3.15 23.71 29.40
C ALA A 112 -3.66 23.84 27.96
N PHE A 113 -3.96 22.74 27.25
CA PHE A 113 -4.58 22.77 25.91
C PHE A 113 -5.99 23.38 25.95
N GLU A 114 -6.79 23.09 26.98
CA GLU A 114 -8.13 23.71 27.14
C GLU A 114 -8.07 25.21 27.40
N VAL A 115 -6.98 25.74 28.00
CA VAL A 115 -6.72 27.18 28.10
C VAL A 115 -6.21 27.72 26.76
N TYR A 116 -5.29 27.02 26.10
CA TYR A 116 -4.69 27.41 24.83
C TYR A 116 -5.75 27.66 23.74
N ARG A 117 -6.69 26.71 23.56
CA ARG A 117 -7.74 26.81 22.54
C ARG A 117 -8.72 27.96 22.74
N LYS A 118 -8.86 28.45 23.97
CA LYS A 118 -9.75 29.58 24.35
C LYS A 118 -9.04 30.94 24.35
N THR A 119 -7.73 30.94 24.16
CA THR A 119 -6.89 32.14 24.21
C THR A 119 -6.68 32.64 22.77
N SER A 120 -7.04 33.90 22.50
CA SER A 120 -6.86 34.54 21.19
C SER A 120 -5.61 35.41 21.09
N ASP A 121 -5.06 35.87 22.21
CA ASP A 121 -3.85 36.72 22.24
C ASP A 121 -2.61 35.89 21.81
N PRO A 122 -1.89 36.26 20.74
CA PRO A 122 -0.74 35.48 20.25
C PRO A 122 0.39 35.34 21.27
N ALA A 123 0.69 36.39 22.07
CA ALA A 123 1.77 36.34 23.08
C ALA A 123 1.40 35.37 24.21
N ALA A 124 0.14 35.42 24.68
CA ALA A 124 -0.34 34.48 25.69
C ALA A 124 -0.37 33.04 25.16
N ARG A 125 -0.77 32.81 23.92
CA ARG A 125 -0.72 31.49 23.29
C ARG A 125 0.70 30.92 23.23
N THR A 126 1.68 31.74 22.85
CA THR A 126 3.10 31.32 22.84
C THR A 126 3.56 30.88 24.21
N GLN A 127 3.21 31.65 25.29
CA GLN A 127 3.57 31.28 26.65
C GLN A 127 2.90 29.99 27.14
N ILE A 128 1.61 29.79 26.80
CA ILE A 128 0.88 28.56 27.15
C ILE A 128 1.49 27.36 26.41
N TYR A 129 1.85 27.52 25.13
CA TYR A 129 2.47 26.46 24.37
C TYR A 129 3.86 26.08 24.90
N ALA A 130 4.67 27.04 25.28
CA ALA A 130 5.96 26.79 25.96
C ALA A 130 5.79 25.99 27.27
N ARG A 131 4.69 26.23 28.00
CA ARG A 131 4.34 25.43 29.18
C ARG A 131 3.91 24.02 28.79
N ILE A 132 3.12 23.84 27.73
CA ILE A 132 2.72 22.52 27.20
C ILE A 132 3.97 21.74 26.81
N ASP A 133 4.89 22.35 26.07
CA ASP A 133 6.15 21.72 25.64
C ASP A 133 6.99 21.26 26.85
N SER A 134 7.14 22.10 27.86
CA SER A 134 7.87 21.75 29.08
C SER A 134 7.24 20.59 29.87
N LEU A 135 5.90 20.56 30.00
CA LEU A 135 5.19 19.45 30.64
C LEU A 135 5.28 18.16 29.82
N SER A 136 5.18 18.27 28.51
CA SER A 136 5.28 17.15 27.58
C SER A 136 6.69 16.54 27.59
N HIS A 137 7.73 17.40 27.64
CA HIS A 137 9.10 16.91 27.80
C HIS A 137 9.28 16.18 29.14
N ALA A 138 8.72 16.70 30.24
CA ALA A 138 8.77 16.02 31.53
C ALA A 138 8.05 14.67 31.52
N ALA A 139 6.89 14.60 30.86
CA ALA A 139 6.16 13.35 30.67
C ALA A 139 6.94 12.33 29.81
N SER A 140 7.66 12.79 28.78
CA SER A 140 8.44 11.91 27.90
C SER A 140 9.59 11.18 28.62
N LEU A 141 10.07 11.70 29.73
CA LEU A 141 11.10 11.02 30.55
C LEU A 141 10.56 9.75 31.25
N ILE A 142 9.23 9.64 31.39
CA ILE A 142 8.54 8.51 32.02
C ILE A 142 7.92 7.60 30.93
N ALA A 143 7.50 8.19 29.83
CA ALA A 143 6.92 7.46 28.71
C ALA A 143 7.91 6.50 28.05
N ILE A 144 7.38 5.43 27.44
CA ILE A 144 8.12 4.49 26.61
C ILE A 144 7.53 4.62 25.19
N PRO A 145 8.09 5.48 24.33
CA PRO A 145 7.59 5.66 22.97
C PRO A 145 7.56 4.38 22.18
N ASN A 146 6.53 4.21 21.35
CA ASN A 146 6.34 3.06 20.44
C ASN A 146 6.37 1.68 21.11
N GLU A 147 5.98 1.59 22.38
CA GLU A 147 5.93 0.29 23.04
C GLU A 147 4.83 -0.62 22.45
N TYR A 148 3.79 -0.04 21.86
CA TYR A 148 2.81 -0.81 21.08
C TYR A 148 3.48 -1.57 19.92
N ASP A 149 4.33 -0.91 19.14
CA ASP A 149 5.02 -1.55 18.04
C ASP A 149 6.05 -2.59 18.49
N LYS A 150 6.68 -2.34 19.65
CA LYS A 150 7.54 -3.35 20.30
C LYS A 150 6.74 -4.59 20.69
N LEU A 151 5.53 -4.41 21.23
CA LEU A 151 4.61 -5.50 21.57
C LEU A 151 4.20 -6.29 20.32
N MET A 152 3.78 -5.60 19.26
CA MET A 152 3.36 -6.24 18.01
C MET A 152 4.53 -6.97 17.34
N SER A 153 5.72 -6.38 17.31
CA SER A 153 6.94 -7.03 16.80
C SER A 153 7.33 -8.26 17.64
N THR A 154 7.15 -8.20 18.95
CA THR A 154 7.46 -9.32 19.85
C THR A 154 6.58 -10.54 19.62
N ILE A 155 5.33 -10.34 19.20
CA ILE A 155 4.42 -11.42 18.80
C ILE A 155 4.54 -11.80 17.31
N GLY A 156 5.48 -11.22 16.58
CA GLY A 156 5.73 -11.51 15.15
C GLY A 156 4.67 -10.94 14.21
N ALA A 157 3.95 -9.89 14.61
CA ALA A 157 3.02 -9.17 13.76
C ALA A 157 3.76 -8.46 12.62
N GLN A 158 3.09 -8.34 11.48
CA GLN A 158 3.53 -7.62 10.30
C GLN A 158 2.44 -6.66 9.84
N GLY A 159 2.80 -5.61 9.12
CA GLY A 159 1.83 -4.69 8.55
C GLY A 159 0.92 -4.00 9.57
N SER A 160 1.40 -3.81 10.84
CA SER A 160 0.66 -3.03 11.83
C SER A 160 0.43 -1.63 11.32
N ASN A 161 -0.83 -1.28 11.08
CA ASN A 161 -1.23 0.00 10.53
C ASN A 161 -2.66 0.34 10.96
N ALA A 162 -3.13 1.51 10.56
CA ALA A 162 -4.52 1.90 10.64
C ALA A 162 -4.86 2.83 9.47
N PHE A 163 -6.14 3.01 9.22
CA PHE A 163 -6.62 4.00 8.28
C PHE A 163 -7.97 4.57 8.73
N THR A 164 -8.15 5.85 8.44
CA THR A 164 -9.41 6.56 8.64
C THR A 164 -9.96 7.02 7.30
N SER A 165 -11.23 6.73 7.07
CA SER A 165 -12.00 7.26 5.96
C SER A 165 -13.14 8.17 6.45
N MET A 166 -14.04 8.54 5.57
CA MET A 166 -15.26 9.27 5.98
C MET A 166 -16.20 8.39 6.83
N ASP A 167 -16.14 7.05 6.70
CA ASP A 167 -17.10 6.10 7.26
C ASP A 167 -16.55 5.16 8.33
N VAL A 168 -15.24 4.96 8.38
CA VAL A 168 -14.60 3.97 9.24
C VAL A 168 -13.24 4.41 9.71
N THR A 169 -12.88 4.02 10.93
CA THR A 169 -11.50 3.92 11.42
C THR A 169 -11.19 2.45 11.65
N CYS A 170 -10.18 1.92 10.99
CA CYS A 170 -9.83 0.50 11.02
C CYS A 170 -8.36 0.31 11.37
N TYR A 171 -8.08 -0.64 12.27
CA TYR A 171 -6.74 -1.02 12.72
C TYR A 171 -6.43 -2.42 12.20
N THR A 172 -5.28 -2.57 11.56
CA THR A 172 -4.93 -3.77 10.80
C THR A 172 -3.62 -4.38 11.26
N GLU A 173 -3.58 -5.69 11.40
CA GLU A 173 -2.36 -6.45 11.64
C GLU A 173 -2.44 -7.81 10.95
N ASP A 174 -1.30 -8.30 10.48
CA ASP A 174 -1.10 -9.69 10.09
C ASP A 174 -0.27 -10.40 11.17
N ILE A 175 -0.88 -11.32 11.89
CA ILE A 175 -0.27 -12.00 13.05
C ILE A 175 -0.03 -13.49 12.79
N PRO A 176 0.99 -14.11 13.44
CA PRO A 176 1.12 -15.57 13.50
C PRO A 176 -0.13 -16.23 14.13
N SER A 177 -0.54 -17.38 13.59
CA SER A 177 -1.73 -18.12 14.07
C SER A 177 -1.70 -18.49 15.54
N ASN A 178 -0.52 -18.67 16.11
CA ASN A 178 -0.31 -19.00 17.52
C ASN A 178 -0.35 -17.80 18.48
N GLN A 179 -0.61 -16.58 17.96
CA GLN A 179 -0.51 -15.34 18.74
C GLN A 179 -1.88 -14.65 19.00
N ILE A 180 -2.99 -15.31 18.73
CA ILE A 180 -4.33 -14.73 18.90
C ILE A 180 -4.56 -14.22 20.32
N GLU A 181 -4.13 -14.97 21.34
CA GLU A 181 -4.34 -14.57 22.74
C GLU A 181 -3.51 -13.34 23.12
N ASN A 182 -2.22 -13.30 22.77
CA ASN A 182 -1.38 -12.13 23.01
C ASN A 182 -1.88 -10.91 22.26
N TRP A 183 -2.27 -11.08 20.99
CA TRP A 183 -2.89 -10.03 20.19
C TRP A 183 -4.16 -9.49 20.85
N ALA A 184 -5.06 -10.37 21.27
CA ALA A 184 -6.31 -9.97 21.93
C ALA A 184 -6.08 -9.21 23.25
N ARG A 185 -5.06 -9.61 24.02
CA ARG A 185 -4.64 -8.91 25.25
C ARG A 185 -4.16 -7.49 24.94
N ILE A 186 -3.28 -7.33 23.96
CA ILE A 186 -2.72 -6.04 23.58
C ILE A 186 -3.83 -5.12 23.03
N GLN A 187 -4.63 -5.63 22.12
CA GLN A 187 -5.68 -4.85 21.46
C GLN A 187 -6.80 -4.46 22.44
N SER A 188 -7.26 -5.38 23.28
CA SER A 188 -8.32 -5.04 24.23
C SER A 188 -7.90 -3.95 25.20
N ASP A 189 -6.67 -4.00 25.71
CA ASP A 189 -6.14 -2.97 26.60
C ASP A 189 -6.12 -1.59 25.92
N ARG A 190 -5.67 -1.54 24.65
CA ARG A 190 -5.63 -0.35 23.82
C ARG A 190 -7.02 0.25 23.53
N PHE A 191 -8.00 -0.59 23.21
CA PHE A 191 -9.35 -0.14 22.88
C PHE A 191 -10.18 0.27 24.10
N ILE A 192 -9.90 -0.34 25.29
CA ILE A 192 -10.63 -0.05 26.52
C ILE A 192 -10.12 1.22 27.20
N GLN A 193 -8.80 1.42 27.26
CA GLN A 193 -8.21 2.47 28.08
C GLN A 193 -7.00 3.17 27.41
N PRO A 194 -7.18 3.77 26.22
CA PRO A 194 -6.09 4.46 25.56
C PRO A 194 -5.64 5.69 26.39
N VAL A 195 -4.33 5.91 26.41
CA VAL A 195 -3.72 7.10 27.02
C VAL A 195 -3.12 7.98 25.95
N LEU A 196 -3.54 9.25 25.90
CA LEU A 196 -3.19 10.21 24.85
C LEU A 196 -1.81 10.85 25.11
N ARG A 197 -0.75 10.04 25.01
CA ARG A 197 0.63 10.49 25.16
C ARG A 197 1.12 11.19 23.90
N GLY A 198 2.11 12.03 24.04
CA GLY A 198 2.74 12.69 22.88
C GLY A 198 1.77 13.52 22.06
N PHE A 199 0.68 14.01 22.64
CA PHE A 199 -0.37 14.74 21.93
C PHE A 199 0.18 15.90 21.11
N HIS A 200 1.11 16.69 21.63
CA HIS A 200 1.69 17.82 20.92
C HIS A 200 2.66 17.39 19.80
N THR A 201 3.43 16.31 19.99
CA THR A 201 4.33 15.79 18.95
C THR A 201 3.56 15.18 17.81
N GLU A 202 2.48 14.45 18.09
CA GLU A 202 1.61 13.88 17.06
C GLU A 202 0.85 14.96 16.29
N LEU A 203 0.51 16.07 16.95
CA LEU A 203 -0.10 17.22 16.28
C LEU A 203 0.83 17.80 15.19
N GLU A 204 2.14 17.80 15.42
CA GLU A 204 3.12 18.22 14.41
C GLU A 204 3.09 17.31 13.18
N THR A 205 2.96 15.99 13.39
CA THR A 205 2.79 15.02 12.29
C THR A 205 1.52 15.31 11.48
N ILE A 206 0.39 15.50 12.15
CA ILE A 206 -0.89 15.84 11.49
C ILE A 206 -0.80 17.19 10.74
N TYR A 207 -0.05 18.17 11.25
CA TYR A 207 0.19 19.41 10.52
C TYR A 207 0.95 19.17 9.21
N GLU A 208 1.95 18.28 9.20
CA GLU A 208 2.67 17.94 7.98
C GLU A 208 1.77 17.24 6.98
N GLU A 209 1.02 16.25 7.41
CA GLU A 209 0.09 15.55 6.54
C GLU A 209 -0.93 16.52 5.94
N LYS A 210 -1.44 17.47 6.73
CA LYS A 210 -2.34 18.50 6.19
C LYS A 210 -1.64 19.43 5.20
N ASN A 211 -0.39 19.84 5.47
CA ASN A 211 0.37 20.67 4.54
C ASN A 211 0.64 19.92 3.21
N MET A 212 0.98 18.64 3.28
CA MET A 212 1.13 17.79 2.09
C MET A 212 -0.19 17.68 1.30
N SER A 213 -1.29 17.39 1.98
CA SER A 213 -2.64 17.31 1.40
C SER A 213 -3.01 18.59 0.64
N LEU A 214 -2.71 19.76 1.19
CA LEU A 214 -3.00 21.06 0.57
C LEU A 214 -2.19 21.30 -0.71
N LYS A 215 -1.06 20.65 -0.90
CA LYS A 215 -0.25 20.69 -2.12
C LYS A 215 -0.61 19.60 -3.13
N ASN A 216 -1.34 18.57 -2.72
CA ASN A 216 -1.74 17.45 -3.57
C ASN A 216 -2.92 17.84 -4.49
N ASP A 217 -2.66 17.88 -5.80
CA ASP A 217 -3.66 18.28 -6.79
C ASP A 217 -4.84 17.31 -6.90
N SER A 218 -4.60 16.00 -6.71
CA SER A 218 -5.64 14.97 -6.73
C SER A 218 -6.59 15.09 -5.54
N GLU A 219 -6.07 15.38 -4.34
CA GLU A 219 -6.89 15.61 -3.16
C GLU A 219 -7.76 16.87 -3.30
N LYS A 220 -7.17 17.98 -3.77
CA LYS A 220 -7.93 19.22 -4.05
C LYS A 220 -9.07 18.98 -5.05
N ALA A 221 -8.82 18.23 -6.10
CA ALA A 221 -9.83 17.90 -7.11
C ALA A 221 -10.92 16.98 -6.56
N SER A 222 -10.54 16.00 -5.74
CA SER A 222 -11.47 15.07 -5.07
C SER A 222 -12.37 15.79 -4.07
N ASP A 223 -11.82 16.67 -3.24
CA ASP A 223 -12.56 17.48 -2.30
C ASP A 223 -13.55 18.43 -3.02
N ALA A 224 -13.12 19.02 -4.14
CA ALA A 224 -13.98 19.87 -4.98
C ALA A 224 -15.13 19.07 -5.59
N LEU A 225 -14.88 17.82 -6.04
CA LEU A 225 -15.93 16.94 -6.58
C LEU A 225 -16.92 16.52 -5.48
N LEU A 226 -16.42 16.12 -4.32
CA LEU A 226 -17.25 15.77 -3.16
C LEU A 226 -18.10 16.95 -2.72
N SER A 227 -17.53 18.16 -2.61
CA SER A 227 -18.28 19.35 -2.23
C SER A 227 -19.36 19.73 -3.26
N ALA A 228 -19.13 19.48 -4.54
CA ALA A 228 -20.11 19.72 -5.60
C ALA A 228 -21.26 18.71 -5.58
N LEU A 229 -20.95 17.44 -5.31
CA LEU A 229 -21.94 16.36 -5.28
C LEU A 229 -22.68 16.25 -3.95
N PHE A 230 -22.07 16.64 -2.82
CA PHE A 230 -22.59 16.49 -1.46
C PHE A 230 -22.59 17.82 -0.66
N PRO A 231 -23.17 18.92 -1.18
CA PRO A 231 -23.01 20.25 -0.61
C PRO A 231 -23.56 20.40 0.82
N ASP A 232 -24.57 19.59 1.18
CA ASP A 232 -25.24 19.62 2.48
C ASP A 232 -24.96 18.37 3.33
N HIS A 233 -23.97 17.55 2.93
CA HIS A 233 -23.62 16.32 3.63
C HIS A 233 -22.14 16.38 4.07
N PRO A 234 -21.75 15.77 5.21
CA PRO A 234 -20.36 15.75 5.65
C PRO A 234 -19.34 15.25 4.60
N TYR A 235 -19.73 14.41 3.66
CA TYR A 235 -18.85 13.99 2.57
C TYR A 235 -18.37 15.17 1.71
N GLY A 236 -19.12 16.24 1.62
CA GLY A 236 -18.72 17.41 0.86
C GLY A 236 -18.40 18.65 1.71
N THR A 237 -18.71 18.61 3.02
CA THR A 237 -18.49 19.76 3.92
C THR A 237 -17.35 19.54 4.91
N GLN A 238 -16.83 18.32 5.01
CA GLN A 238 -15.73 17.94 5.90
C GLN A 238 -14.70 17.12 5.12
N THR A 239 -13.46 17.13 5.60
CA THR A 239 -12.39 16.26 5.11
C THR A 239 -11.86 15.40 6.27
N VAL A 240 -11.28 14.24 5.98
CA VAL A 240 -10.72 13.33 6.98
C VAL A 240 -9.65 14.02 7.83
N LEU A 241 -8.79 14.82 7.20
CA LEU A 241 -7.73 15.58 7.88
C LEU A 241 -8.23 16.85 8.59
N GLY A 242 -9.50 17.24 8.39
CA GLY A 242 -10.05 18.44 8.95
C GLY A 242 -9.54 19.73 8.34
N THR A 243 -9.84 20.86 9.00
CA THR A 243 -9.39 22.19 8.58
C THR A 243 -8.16 22.65 9.34
N GLN A 244 -7.36 23.52 8.71
CA GLN A 244 -6.21 24.14 9.37
C GLN A 244 -6.60 24.87 10.67
N GLU A 245 -7.76 25.52 10.70
CA GLU A 245 -8.24 26.26 11.87
C GLU A 245 -8.52 25.32 13.05
N HIS A 246 -9.19 24.19 12.77
CA HIS A 246 -9.52 23.21 13.81
C HIS A 246 -8.25 22.56 14.37
N LEU A 247 -7.28 22.21 13.51
CA LEU A 247 -6.01 21.66 13.92
C LEU A 247 -5.19 22.63 14.79
N LYS A 248 -5.27 23.96 14.53
CA LYS A 248 -4.61 24.99 15.38
C LYS A 248 -5.23 25.12 16.78
N ASN A 249 -6.39 24.54 17.02
CA ASN A 249 -7.14 24.63 18.28
C ASN A 249 -7.53 23.26 18.85
N PRO A 250 -6.57 22.33 19.02
CA PRO A 250 -6.86 20.95 19.42
C PRO A 250 -7.39 20.86 20.86
N SER A 251 -8.20 19.80 21.13
CA SER A 251 -8.76 19.54 22.45
C SER A 251 -8.64 18.07 22.83
N ILE A 252 -7.84 17.79 23.85
CA ILE A 252 -7.71 16.46 24.45
C ILE A 252 -9.05 15.98 25.03
N THR A 253 -9.79 16.89 25.63
CA THR A 253 -11.12 16.59 26.20
C THR A 253 -12.11 16.16 25.10
N ASN A 254 -12.08 16.77 23.92
CA ASN A 254 -12.93 16.35 22.80
C ASN A 254 -12.50 14.97 22.28
N VAL A 255 -11.21 14.68 22.19
CA VAL A 255 -10.67 13.38 21.79
C VAL A 255 -11.12 12.28 22.75
N LYS A 256 -11.01 12.49 24.07
CA LYS A 256 -11.50 11.54 25.08
C LYS A 256 -13.01 11.30 24.97
N ARG A 257 -13.79 12.36 24.70
CA ARG A 257 -15.24 12.23 24.46
C ARG A 257 -15.53 11.42 23.21
N TYR A 258 -14.78 11.67 22.13
CA TYR A 258 -14.92 10.92 20.86
C TYR A 258 -14.71 9.42 21.06
N HIS A 259 -13.65 9.01 21.77
CA HIS A 259 -13.44 7.62 22.16
C HIS A 259 -14.64 7.04 22.89
N LYS A 260 -15.10 7.69 23.96
CA LYS A 260 -16.26 7.26 24.77
C LYS A 260 -17.54 7.14 23.95
N ASP A 261 -17.71 8.00 22.94
CA ASP A 261 -18.94 8.05 22.14
C ASP A 261 -18.97 6.98 21.04
N TRP A 262 -17.85 6.64 20.44
CA TRP A 262 -17.79 5.85 19.21
C TRP A 262 -17.08 4.50 19.33
N TYR A 263 -16.06 4.38 20.21
CA TYR A 263 -15.28 3.16 20.40
C TYR A 263 -15.96 2.23 21.41
N VAL A 264 -17.17 1.83 21.07
CA VAL A 264 -18.03 0.97 21.89
C VAL A 264 -18.33 -0.33 21.16
N PRO A 265 -18.43 -1.49 21.86
CA PRO A 265 -18.44 -2.80 21.21
C PRO A 265 -19.58 -2.97 20.20
N ASN A 266 -20.75 -2.40 20.44
CA ASN A 266 -21.87 -2.45 19.49
C ASN A 266 -21.74 -1.53 18.27
N ASN A 267 -20.60 -0.79 18.15
CA ASN A 267 -20.19 -0.04 16.96
C ASN A 267 -18.94 -0.63 16.29
N MET A 268 -18.45 -1.76 16.80
CA MET A 268 -17.17 -2.34 16.38
C MET A 268 -17.33 -3.74 15.80
N ALA A 269 -16.36 -4.14 15.00
CA ALA A 269 -16.18 -5.51 14.56
C ALA A 269 -14.70 -5.93 14.64
N VAL A 270 -14.46 -7.16 15.05
CA VAL A 270 -13.20 -7.88 14.85
C VAL A 270 -13.38 -8.77 13.63
N ILE A 271 -12.57 -8.60 12.61
CA ILE A 271 -12.59 -9.40 11.38
C ILE A 271 -11.30 -10.19 11.30
N MET A 272 -11.38 -11.50 11.06
CA MET A 272 -10.23 -12.39 11.00
C MET A 272 -10.28 -13.27 9.77
N SER A 273 -9.19 -13.30 9.03
CA SER A 273 -9.02 -14.14 7.83
C SER A 273 -7.67 -14.84 7.88
N GLY A 274 -7.64 -16.17 7.91
CA GLY A 274 -6.38 -16.91 7.98
C GLY A 274 -6.50 -18.31 8.58
N ASP A 275 -5.38 -18.81 9.11
CA ASP A 275 -5.29 -20.15 9.69
C ASP A 275 -5.51 -20.14 11.20
N PHE A 276 -6.72 -20.44 11.62
CA PHE A 276 -7.12 -20.52 13.03
C PHE A 276 -8.39 -21.37 13.21
N ASP A 277 -8.69 -21.73 14.47
CA ASP A 277 -10.00 -22.27 14.86
C ASP A 277 -10.94 -21.11 15.23
N PRO A 278 -12.05 -20.90 14.50
CA PRO A 278 -12.96 -19.80 14.76
C PRO A 278 -13.60 -19.82 16.15
N ASP A 279 -13.92 -20.99 16.69
CA ASP A 279 -14.60 -21.10 17.97
C ASP A 279 -13.64 -20.75 19.13
N GLU A 280 -12.37 -21.19 19.05
CA GLU A 280 -11.31 -20.79 19.97
C GLU A 280 -11.02 -19.29 19.89
N ALA A 281 -10.88 -18.73 18.69
CA ALA A 281 -10.63 -17.31 18.49
C ALA A 281 -11.71 -16.43 19.10
N VAL A 282 -13.00 -16.82 18.93
CA VAL A 282 -14.13 -16.08 19.51
C VAL A 282 -14.18 -16.17 21.03
N GLU A 283 -13.81 -17.33 21.61
CA GLU A 283 -13.68 -17.47 23.05
C GLU A 283 -12.60 -16.53 23.60
N ILE A 284 -11.44 -16.47 22.97
CA ILE A 284 -10.35 -15.57 23.34
C ILE A 284 -10.81 -14.11 23.25
N ILE A 285 -11.39 -13.69 22.11
CA ILE A 285 -11.89 -12.33 21.93
C ILE A 285 -12.96 -12.01 22.98
N GLY A 286 -13.88 -12.93 23.26
CA GLY A 286 -14.90 -12.79 24.31
C GLY A 286 -14.33 -12.59 25.70
N ARG A 287 -13.22 -13.25 26.01
CA ARG A 287 -12.52 -13.13 27.31
C ARG A 287 -11.95 -11.72 27.50
N TYR A 288 -11.36 -11.13 26.49
CA TYR A 288 -10.65 -9.86 26.58
C TYR A 288 -11.53 -8.63 26.24
N PHE A 289 -12.40 -8.73 25.25
CA PHE A 289 -13.27 -7.61 24.83
C PHE A 289 -14.66 -7.66 25.46
N GLY A 290 -15.07 -8.78 26.04
CA GLY A 290 -16.41 -8.97 26.59
C GLY A 290 -16.77 -8.01 27.72
N GLY A 291 -15.78 -7.43 28.41
CA GLY A 291 -15.96 -6.45 29.47
C GLY A 291 -16.23 -5.01 28.99
N MET A 292 -16.11 -4.73 27.68
CA MET A 292 -16.43 -3.40 27.15
C MET A 292 -17.92 -3.09 27.30
N GLU A 293 -18.24 -1.86 27.72
CA GLU A 293 -19.61 -1.41 27.90
C GLU A 293 -20.24 -0.95 26.57
N ALA A 294 -21.39 -1.53 26.22
CA ALA A 294 -22.17 -1.11 25.06
C ALA A 294 -22.85 0.23 25.31
N LYS A 295 -23.00 1.04 24.27
CA LYS A 295 -23.74 2.29 24.30
C LYS A 295 -25.20 2.03 23.91
N ALA A 296 -26.12 2.12 24.87
CA ALA A 296 -27.52 1.77 24.67
C ALA A 296 -28.26 2.68 23.66
N ASP A 297 -27.83 3.94 23.55
CA ASP A 297 -28.43 4.94 22.68
C ASP A 297 -27.55 5.28 21.45
N LEU A 298 -26.67 4.32 21.05
CA LEU A 298 -25.87 4.47 19.84
C LEU A 298 -26.80 4.65 18.63
N ARG A 299 -26.97 5.89 18.22
CA ARG A 299 -27.67 6.22 17.00
C ARG A 299 -26.65 6.53 15.92
N LEU A 300 -26.44 5.57 15.03
CA LEU A 300 -25.92 5.88 13.70
C LEU A 300 -27.03 6.72 13.04
N ALA A 301 -26.86 8.04 13.07
CA ALA A 301 -27.89 8.93 12.56
C ALA A 301 -28.15 8.59 11.08
N ALA A 302 -29.36 8.08 10.78
CA ALA A 302 -29.80 7.98 9.41
C ALA A 302 -29.81 9.39 8.85
N ARG A 303 -28.93 9.67 7.92
CA ARG A 303 -28.90 10.93 7.20
C ARG A 303 -29.80 10.78 5.96
N PRO A 304 -30.59 11.78 5.58
CA PRO A 304 -31.35 11.71 4.35
C PRO A 304 -30.40 11.51 3.19
N GLU A 305 -30.75 10.65 2.24
CA GLU A 305 -29.99 10.52 1.01
C GLU A 305 -29.84 11.90 0.37
N PRO A 306 -28.63 12.31 0.11
CA PRO A 306 -28.40 13.61 -0.49
C PRO A 306 -29.02 13.64 -1.90
N THR A 307 -29.68 14.74 -2.29
CA THR A 307 -30.31 14.89 -3.61
C THR A 307 -29.25 15.11 -4.70
N ALA A 308 -29.32 14.36 -5.81
CA ALA A 308 -28.44 14.57 -6.96
C ALA A 308 -28.59 16.00 -7.51
N PRO A 309 -27.53 16.59 -8.08
CA PRO A 309 -27.63 17.88 -8.76
C PRO A 309 -28.75 17.87 -9.82
N SER A 310 -29.51 18.94 -9.93
CA SER A 310 -30.56 19.13 -10.95
C SER A 310 -30.01 19.77 -12.22
N ALA A 311 -28.78 20.27 -12.21
CA ALA A 311 -28.05 20.85 -13.33
C ALA A 311 -26.54 20.54 -13.13
N PRO A 312 -25.72 20.57 -14.20
CA PRO A 312 -24.27 20.35 -14.09
C PRO A 312 -23.62 21.34 -13.10
N VAL A 313 -22.79 20.84 -12.21
CA VAL A 313 -22.04 21.66 -11.25
C VAL A 313 -20.57 21.66 -11.67
N GLU A 314 -20.06 22.85 -11.99
CA GLU A 314 -18.68 23.03 -12.40
C GLU A 314 -17.84 23.56 -11.24
N ARG A 315 -16.62 23.02 -11.08
CA ARG A 315 -15.60 23.49 -10.15
C ARG A 315 -14.26 23.57 -10.87
N SER A 316 -13.35 24.37 -10.35
CA SER A 316 -12.00 24.50 -10.91
C SER A 316 -11.01 24.54 -9.76
N VAL A 317 -9.93 23.77 -9.87
CA VAL A 317 -8.77 23.81 -8.97
C VAL A 317 -7.52 24.05 -9.76
N GLN A 318 -6.49 24.63 -9.12
CA GLN A 318 -5.18 24.87 -9.71
C GLN A 318 -4.10 24.11 -8.96
N GLY A 319 -3.05 23.73 -9.70
CA GLY A 319 -1.86 23.12 -9.15
C GLY A 319 -0.82 22.83 -10.19
N GLN A 320 0.35 22.38 -9.79
CA GLN A 320 1.54 22.27 -10.64
C GLN A 320 1.44 21.17 -11.70
N GLU A 321 0.75 20.08 -11.39
CA GLU A 321 0.66 18.93 -12.27
C GLU A 321 -0.10 19.23 -13.57
N ALA A 322 0.01 18.32 -14.55
CA ALA A 322 -0.71 18.40 -15.81
C ALA A 322 -2.23 18.54 -15.62
N PRO A 323 -2.94 19.18 -16.56
CA PRO A 323 -4.39 19.38 -16.45
C PRO A 323 -5.16 18.08 -16.65
N TYR A 324 -6.27 17.91 -15.92
CA TYR A 324 -7.22 16.80 -16.05
C TYR A 324 -8.62 17.19 -15.60
N ILE A 325 -9.58 16.29 -15.80
CA ILE A 325 -10.93 16.44 -15.24
C ILE A 325 -11.33 15.24 -14.37
N TYR A 326 -12.14 15.54 -13.34
CA TYR A 326 -13.02 14.57 -12.70
C TYR A 326 -14.46 14.86 -13.06
N LEU A 327 -15.18 13.86 -13.52
CA LEU A 327 -16.58 13.90 -13.85
C LEU A 327 -17.33 12.88 -13.00
N GLY A 328 -18.34 13.27 -12.24
CA GLY A 328 -18.98 12.38 -11.29
C GLY A 328 -20.50 12.51 -11.23
N TRP A 329 -21.16 11.37 -11.01
CA TRP A 329 -22.58 11.27 -10.69
C TRP A 329 -22.75 10.64 -9.30
N ARG A 330 -23.77 11.07 -8.59
CA ARG A 330 -24.15 10.39 -7.35
C ARG A 330 -24.76 9.04 -7.65
N ILE A 331 -24.36 8.06 -6.84
CA ILE A 331 -24.94 6.72 -6.78
C ILE A 331 -25.36 6.42 -5.34
N PRO A 332 -26.20 5.40 -5.10
CA PRO A 332 -26.60 4.98 -3.76
C PRO A 332 -25.42 4.55 -2.92
N GLY A 333 -25.59 4.56 -1.60
CA GLY A 333 -24.60 4.03 -0.66
C GLY A 333 -24.38 2.53 -0.79
N GLY A 334 -23.28 2.04 -0.17
CA GLY A 334 -22.83 0.65 -0.27
C GLY A 334 -23.82 -0.42 0.21
N ASN A 335 -24.85 -0.04 0.99
CA ASN A 335 -25.95 -0.94 1.40
C ASN A 335 -26.99 -1.18 0.29
N SER A 336 -26.93 -0.50 -0.83
CA SER A 336 -27.90 -0.65 -1.93
C SER A 336 -27.85 -2.04 -2.57
N ASP A 337 -29.02 -2.57 -2.93
CA ASP A 337 -29.13 -3.80 -3.73
C ASP A 337 -28.60 -3.63 -5.15
N GLU A 338 -28.42 -2.40 -5.61
CA GLU A 338 -27.88 -2.06 -6.93
C GLU A 338 -26.34 -2.00 -6.93
N SER A 339 -25.68 -2.21 -5.79
CA SER A 339 -24.23 -2.02 -5.62
C SER A 339 -23.41 -2.81 -6.63
N ILE A 340 -23.75 -4.07 -6.89
CA ILE A 340 -23.06 -4.92 -7.87
C ILE A 340 -23.21 -4.41 -9.32
N LEU A 341 -24.34 -3.77 -9.63
CA LEU A 341 -24.59 -3.27 -10.98
C LEU A 341 -23.63 -2.13 -11.35
N PHE A 342 -23.21 -1.31 -10.38
CA PHE A 342 -22.23 -0.24 -10.63
C PHE A 342 -20.83 -0.81 -10.89
N GLU A 343 -20.46 -1.91 -10.24
CA GLU A 343 -19.19 -2.61 -10.52
C GLU A 343 -19.17 -3.18 -11.95
N ILE A 344 -20.24 -3.86 -12.33
CA ILE A 344 -20.35 -4.43 -13.68
C ILE A 344 -20.47 -3.31 -14.73
N MET A 345 -21.27 -2.28 -14.48
CA MET A 345 -21.40 -1.09 -15.35
C MET A 345 -20.06 -0.38 -15.56
N GLY A 346 -19.26 -0.21 -14.50
CA GLY A 346 -17.92 0.35 -14.60
C GLY A 346 -17.04 -0.45 -15.55
N ARG A 347 -17.09 -1.79 -15.47
CA ARG A 347 -16.33 -2.69 -16.34
C ARG A 347 -16.86 -2.81 -17.76
N VAL A 348 -18.16 -2.65 -17.97
CA VAL A 348 -18.74 -2.49 -19.30
C VAL A 348 -18.28 -1.18 -19.93
N LEU A 349 -18.14 -0.12 -19.12
CA LEU A 349 -17.64 1.16 -19.60
C LEU A 349 -16.14 1.13 -19.89
N GLN A 350 -15.33 0.53 -18.99
CA GLN A 350 -13.89 0.40 -19.17
C GLN A 350 -13.36 -0.85 -18.46
N ASN A 351 -12.62 -1.69 -19.18
CA ASN A 351 -12.01 -2.92 -18.65
C ASN A 351 -10.55 -3.12 -19.12
N GLY A 352 -10.01 -2.18 -19.87
CA GLY A 352 -8.66 -2.22 -20.41
C GLY A 352 -8.53 -3.03 -21.72
N TYR A 353 -9.65 -3.58 -22.24
CA TYR A 353 -9.66 -4.42 -23.44
C TYR A 353 -10.71 -3.95 -24.45
N CYS A 354 -11.99 -4.11 -24.13
CA CYS A 354 -13.10 -3.95 -25.08
C CYS A 354 -14.31 -3.22 -24.46
N GLY A 355 -14.14 -2.51 -23.33
CA GLY A 355 -15.15 -1.64 -22.79
C GLY A 355 -15.48 -0.48 -23.73
N ILE A 356 -16.57 0.22 -23.47
CA ILE A 356 -17.04 1.31 -24.33
C ILE A 356 -15.98 2.41 -24.47
N ILE A 357 -15.31 2.79 -23.36
CA ILE A 357 -14.21 3.77 -23.40
C ILE A 357 -12.99 3.17 -24.09
N ASP A 358 -12.68 1.91 -23.84
CA ASP A 358 -11.52 1.26 -24.47
C ASP A 358 -11.63 1.31 -25.99
N THR A 359 -12.79 0.98 -26.56
CA THR A 359 -13.01 0.94 -28.00
C THR A 359 -13.26 2.29 -28.65
N ASN A 360 -13.95 3.21 -27.94
CA ASN A 360 -14.34 4.50 -28.51
C ASN A 360 -13.36 5.65 -28.23
N VAL A 361 -12.52 5.51 -27.21
CA VAL A 361 -11.66 6.59 -26.72
C VAL A 361 -10.20 6.17 -26.66
N SER A 362 -9.87 5.08 -25.93
CA SER A 362 -8.48 4.67 -25.65
C SER A 362 -7.79 4.11 -26.90
N GLN A 363 -8.39 3.12 -27.58
CA GLN A 363 -7.83 2.53 -28.79
C GLN A 363 -7.71 3.54 -29.96
N PRO A 364 -8.71 4.41 -30.20
CA PRO A 364 -8.56 5.51 -31.16
C PRO A 364 -7.70 6.68 -30.65
N GLN A 365 -7.16 6.59 -29.44
CA GLN A 365 -6.29 7.60 -28.85
C GLN A 365 -6.90 9.00 -28.83
N ARG A 366 -8.18 9.15 -28.42
CA ARG A 366 -8.91 10.43 -28.49
C ARG A 366 -8.59 11.41 -27.37
N ILE A 367 -8.14 10.91 -26.22
CA ILE A 367 -7.60 11.66 -25.08
C ILE A 367 -6.33 10.96 -24.62
N LEU A 368 -5.54 11.61 -23.77
CA LEU A 368 -4.27 11.03 -23.31
C LEU A 368 -4.49 9.81 -22.43
N THR A 369 -5.34 9.96 -21.39
CA THR A 369 -5.69 8.85 -20.50
C THR A 369 -7.12 8.99 -19.97
N SER A 370 -7.70 7.88 -19.55
CA SER A 370 -9.02 7.81 -18.91
C SER A 370 -9.12 6.70 -17.90
N SER A 371 -9.96 6.88 -16.89
CA SER A 371 -10.26 5.85 -15.89
C SER A 371 -11.70 5.96 -15.38
N VAL A 372 -12.24 4.84 -14.90
CA VAL A 372 -13.60 4.73 -14.35
C VAL A 372 -13.54 4.17 -12.93
N PHE A 373 -14.14 4.89 -11.98
CA PHE A 373 -14.13 4.54 -10.57
C PHE A 373 -15.54 4.59 -9.97
N PRO A 374 -16.23 3.47 -9.75
CA PRO A 374 -17.40 3.43 -8.86
C PRO A 374 -16.90 3.48 -7.41
N TYR A 375 -17.01 4.62 -6.75
CA TYR A 375 -16.60 4.82 -5.36
C TYR A 375 -17.81 4.77 -4.43
N LYS A 376 -17.84 3.81 -3.52
CA LYS A 376 -18.95 3.57 -2.60
C LYS A 376 -18.60 4.08 -1.21
N MET A 377 -19.54 4.78 -0.58
CA MET A 377 -19.52 5.19 0.81
C MET A 377 -20.84 4.77 1.47
N SER A 378 -20.95 4.82 2.80
CA SER A 378 -22.13 4.28 3.49
C SER A 378 -23.43 5.03 3.16
N ASP A 379 -23.40 6.36 3.12
CA ASP A 379 -24.58 7.22 2.94
C ASP A 379 -24.82 7.66 1.48
N GLY A 380 -23.96 7.24 0.56
CA GLY A 380 -24.02 7.57 -0.86
C GLY A 380 -22.71 7.22 -1.55
N GLY A 381 -22.64 7.27 -2.87
CA GLY A 381 -21.42 7.01 -3.62
C GLY A 381 -21.27 7.92 -4.83
N ILE A 382 -20.19 7.74 -5.56
CA ILE A 382 -19.87 8.46 -6.80
C ILE A 382 -19.54 7.46 -7.89
N PHE A 383 -20.13 7.60 -9.05
CA PHE A 383 -19.63 6.99 -10.27
C PHE A 383 -18.78 8.05 -10.97
N MET A 384 -17.47 7.85 -10.96
CA MET A 384 -16.50 8.86 -11.38
C MET A 384 -15.78 8.42 -12.65
N LEU A 385 -15.61 9.37 -13.58
CA LEU A 385 -14.73 9.28 -14.74
C LEU A 385 -13.60 10.29 -14.60
N TYR A 386 -12.42 9.86 -14.98
CA TYR A 386 -11.21 10.66 -15.07
C TYR A 386 -10.78 10.82 -16.53
N GLY A 387 -10.22 11.97 -16.90
CA GLY A 387 -9.67 12.16 -18.25
C GLY A 387 -8.62 13.24 -18.31
N GLU A 388 -7.54 12.96 -19.06
CA GLU A 388 -6.45 13.89 -19.36
C GLU A 388 -6.51 14.34 -20.82
N PRO A 389 -6.30 15.64 -21.10
CA PRO A 389 -6.27 16.16 -22.46
C PRO A 389 -4.95 15.84 -23.15
N LYS A 390 -4.99 15.67 -24.45
CA LYS A 390 -3.81 15.74 -25.33
C LYS A 390 -3.32 17.16 -25.49
N THR A 391 -2.11 17.33 -26.00
CA THR A 391 -1.55 18.65 -26.34
C THR A 391 -2.50 19.42 -27.25
N GLY A 392 -2.92 20.61 -26.81
CA GLY A 392 -3.84 21.47 -27.53
C GLY A 392 -5.33 21.13 -27.42
N GLN A 393 -5.67 20.05 -26.72
CA GLN A 393 -7.06 19.70 -26.45
C GLN A 393 -7.56 20.42 -25.19
N SER A 394 -8.77 20.95 -25.24
CA SER A 394 -9.39 21.59 -24.09
C SER A 394 -9.98 20.57 -23.10
N LEU A 395 -10.08 20.96 -21.83
CA LEU A 395 -10.76 20.15 -20.81
C LEU A 395 -12.25 19.95 -21.10
N ASP A 396 -12.90 20.92 -21.79
CA ASP A 396 -14.29 20.79 -22.23
C ASP A 396 -14.45 19.70 -23.29
N GLU A 397 -13.50 19.58 -24.25
CA GLU A 397 -13.52 18.50 -25.23
C GLU A 397 -13.35 17.13 -24.55
N VAL A 398 -12.50 17.01 -23.52
CA VAL A 398 -12.35 15.77 -22.74
C VAL A 398 -13.65 15.44 -22.02
N ARG A 399 -14.28 16.43 -21.37
CA ARG A 399 -15.59 16.28 -20.74
C ARG A 399 -16.63 15.73 -21.72
N ASP A 400 -16.74 16.35 -22.90
CA ASP A 400 -17.77 15.99 -23.88
C ASP A 400 -17.52 14.58 -24.47
N ILE A 401 -16.25 14.19 -24.66
CA ILE A 401 -15.88 12.83 -25.06
C ILE A 401 -16.33 11.81 -24.01
N LEU A 402 -16.09 12.06 -22.72
CA LEU A 402 -16.47 11.15 -21.63
C LEU A 402 -17.97 11.11 -21.41
N LEU A 403 -18.67 12.24 -21.50
CA LEU A 403 -20.14 12.30 -21.44
C LEU A 403 -20.80 11.47 -22.54
N ALA A 404 -20.26 11.49 -23.76
CA ALA A 404 -20.74 10.66 -24.88
C ALA A 404 -20.64 9.15 -24.60
N GLN A 405 -19.67 8.72 -23.76
CA GLN A 405 -19.57 7.30 -23.35
C GLN A 405 -20.60 6.95 -22.29
N ALA A 406 -20.91 7.86 -21.35
CA ALA A 406 -22.02 7.71 -20.44
C ALA A 406 -23.36 7.63 -21.20
N ASP A 407 -23.52 8.41 -22.29
CA ASP A 407 -24.67 8.31 -23.19
C ASP A 407 -24.76 6.92 -23.85
N SER A 408 -23.63 6.35 -24.24
CA SER A 408 -23.58 5.00 -24.81
C SER A 408 -24.10 3.94 -23.85
N LEU A 409 -23.78 4.05 -22.54
CA LEU A 409 -24.36 3.19 -21.51
C LEU A 409 -25.89 3.38 -21.40
N ARG A 410 -26.36 4.65 -21.32
CA ARG A 410 -27.79 4.99 -21.19
C ARG A 410 -28.62 4.51 -22.37
N GLU A 411 -28.06 4.53 -23.56
CA GLU A 411 -28.73 4.12 -24.79
C GLU A 411 -28.58 2.63 -25.08
N GLY A 412 -27.69 1.92 -24.33
CA GLY A 412 -27.43 0.50 -24.55
C GLY A 412 -26.63 0.25 -25.83
N ARG A 413 -25.72 1.17 -26.20
CA ARG A 413 -24.83 1.00 -27.37
C ARG A 413 -23.60 0.15 -27.05
N PHE A 414 -23.83 -1.07 -26.64
CA PHE A 414 -22.83 -2.11 -26.38
C PHE A 414 -23.46 -3.48 -26.60
N SER A 415 -22.66 -4.52 -26.73
CA SER A 415 -23.16 -5.86 -27.05
C SER A 415 -23.52 -6.67 -25.79
N ASP A 416 -24.32 -7.73 -25.94
CA ASP A 416 -24.60 -8.69 -24.88
C ASP A 416 -23.36 -9.55 -24.59
N GLU A 417 -22.55 -9.84 -25.61
CA GLU A 417 -21.27 -10.56 -25.51
C GLU A 417 -20.28 -9.82 -24.61
N LEU A 418 -20.22 -8.49 -24.68
CA LEU A 418 -19.39 -7.70 -23.75
C LEU A 418 -19.82 -7.92 -22.30
N VAL A 419 -21.12 -7.92 -22.01
CA VAL A 419 -21.62 -8.14 -20.64
C VAL A 419 -21.27 -9.55 -20.15
N GLU A 420 -21.39 -10.56 -21.02
CA GLU A 420 -21.01 -11.94 -20.70
C GLU A 420 -19.51 -12.06 -20.41
N ALA A 421 -18.67 -11.45 -21.22
CA ALA A 421 -17.23 -11.43 -21.02
C ALA A 421 -16.85 -10.69 -19.72
N VAL A 422 -17.49 -9.55 -19.42
CA VAL A 422 -17.30 -8.81 -18.16
C VAL A 422 -17.64 -9.68 -16.95
N ARG A 423 -18.77 -10.38 -16.96
CA ARG A 423 -19.15 -11.30 -15.86
C ARG A 423 -18.13 -12.41 -15.67
N SER A 424 -17.67 -13.04 -16.76
CA SER A 424 -16.67 -14.11 -16.71
C SER A 424 -15.35 -13.64 -16.11
N ASN A 425 -14.85 -12.48 -16.54
CA ASN A 425 -13.64 -11.86 -15.98
C ASN A 425 -13.83 -11.38 -14.53
N TYR A 426 -15.03 -10.93 -14.16
CA TYR A 426 -15.34 -10.57 -12.78
C TYR A 426 -15.33 -11.79 -11.85
N LYS A 427 -15.87 -12.93 -12.29
CA LYS A 427 -15.77 -14.20 -11.55
C LYS A 427 -14.31 -14.60 -11.34
N LEU A 428 -13.47 -14.48 -12.36
CA LEU A 428 -12.04 -14.75 -12.26
C LEU A 428 -11.34 -13.81 -11.25
N LEU A 429 -11.71 -12.53 -11.24
CA LEU A 429 -11.23 -11.58 -10.25
C LEU A 429 -11.60 -12.00 -8.82
N LEU A 430 -12.85 -12.40 -8.59
CA LEU A 430 -13.32 -12.85 -7.27
C LEU A 430 -12.57 -14.10 -6.81
N GLN A 431 -12.32 -15.07 -7.69
CA GLN A 431 -11.52 -16.25 -7.32
C GLN A 431 -10.13 -15.86 -6.80
N ARG A 432 -9.46 -14.89 -7.42
CA ARG A 432 -8.16 -14.38 -6.95
C ARG A 432 -8.27 -13.67 -5.61
N ARG A 433 -9.33 -12.88 -5.41
CA ARG A 433 -9.56 -12.21 -4.11
C ARG A 433 -9.78 -13.22 -2.99
N PHE A 434 -10.43 -14.34 -3.26
CA PHE A 434 -10.66 -15.40 -2.27
C PHE A 434 -9.39 -16.15 -1.85
N GLU A 435 -8.30 -16.04 -2.58
CA GLU A 435 -7.01 -16.63 -2.24
C GLU A 435 -6.17 -15.77 -1.28
N ASN A 436 -6.50 -14.48 -1.11
CA ASN A 436 -5.73 -13.53 -0.31
C ASN A 436 -6.47 -13.19 0.99
N ASN A 437 -5.80 -13.31 2.14
CA ASN A 437 -6.41 -13.08 3.45
C ASN A 437 -6.86 -11.62 3.64
N GLU A 438 -6.07 -10.66 3.20
CA GLU A 438 -6.39 -9.24 3.26
C GLU A 438 -7.61 -8.91 2.40
N ALA A 439 -7.64 -9.37 1.13
CA ALA A 439 -8.77 -9.15 0.23
C ALA A 439 -10.08 -9.78 0.75
N ARG A 440 -9.99 -10.92 1.46
CA ARG A 440 -11.15 -11.52 2.14
C ARG A 440 -11.62 -10.65 3.30
N ALA A 441 -10.69 -10.15 4.12
CA ALA A 441 -11.00 -9.25 5.23
C ALA A 441 -11.59 -7.93 4.73
N ASP A 442 -11.08 -7.35 3.63
CA ASP A 442 -11.62 -6.15 3.01
C ASP A 442 -13.08 -6.30 2.55
N MET A 443 -13.41 -7.44 1.94
CA MET A 443 -14.80 -7.71 1.52
C MET A 443 -15.75 -7.75 2.72
N LEU A 444 -15.31 -8.33 3.83
CA LEU A 444 -16.10 -8.42 5.06
C LEU A 444 -16.19 -7.06 5.77
N LEU A 445 -15.09 -6.28 5.73
CA LEU A 445 -15.04 -4.91 6.23
C LEU A 445 -16.02 -4.01 5.48
N ASP A 446 -16.04 -4.07 4.15
CA ASP A 446 -16.96 -3.31 3.30
C ASP A 446 -18.43 -3.61 3.70
N GLY A 447 -18.76 -4.90 3.86
CA GLY A 447 -20.08 -5.31 4.34
C GLY A 447 -20.42 -4.76 5.73
N PHE A 448 -19.47 -4.79 6.67
CA PHE A 448 -19.67 -4.25 8.01
C PHE A 448 -19.84 -2.74 8.01
N VAL A 449 -18.95 -2.00 7.35
CA VAL A 449 -18.96 -0.52 7.31
C VAL A 449 -20.26 0.00 6.70
N ASN A 450 -20.65 -0.56 5.56
CA ASN A 450 -21.86 -0.15 4.83
C ASN A 450 -23.15 -0.67 5.48
N GLY A 451 -23.07 -1.54 6.50
CA GLY A 451 -24.24 -2.19 7.08
C GLY A 451 -24.95 -3.13 6.10
N ARG A 452 -24.24 -3.64 5.09
CA ARG A 452 -24.76 -4.56 4.08
C ARG A 452 -24.75 -5.99 4.61
N PRO A 453 -25.91 -6.69 4.73
CA PRO A 453 -25.93 -8.07 5.11
C PRO A 453 -25.12 -8.93 4.16
N TRP A 454 -24.22 -9.78 4.68
CA TRP A 454 -23.34 -10.61 3.87
C TRP A 454 -24.09 -11.53 2.88
N GLY A 455 -25.28 -11.99 3.25
CA GLY A 455 -26.14 -12.75 2.35
C GLY A 455 -26.45 -12.06 1.03
N ARG A 456 -26.59 -10.71 1.03
CA ARG A 456 -26.76 -9.96 -0.22
C ARG A 456 -25.52 -9.96 -1.10
N THR A 457 -24.33 -9.87 -0.49
CA THR A 457 -23.07 -9.97 -1.24
C THR A 457 -22.89 -11.37 -1.85
N VAL A 458 -23.23 -12.42 -1.08
CA VAL A 458 -23.23 -13.81 -1.59
C VAL A 458 -24.27 -14.00 -2.71
N ASP A 459 -25.46 -13.42 -2.56
CA ASP A 459 -26.48 -13.45 -3.60
C ASP A 459 -26.03 -12.73 -4.88
N ASP A 460 -25.36 -11.59 -4.76
CA ASP A 460 -24.77 -10.85 -5.89
C ASP A 460 -23.78 -11.73 -6.65
N ILE A 461 -22.86 -12.38 -5.93
CA ILE A 461 -21.85 -13.27 -6.50
C ILE A 461 -22.51 -14.48 -7.22
N ASN A 462 -23.47 -15.12 -6.57
CA ASN A 462 -24.15 -16.29 -7.10
C ASN A 462 -25.11 -15.98 -8.26
N ASN A 463 -25.56 -14.74 -8.38
CA ASN A 463 -26.51 -14.29 -9.40
C ASN A 463 -25.88 -13.42 -10.50
N LEU A 464 -24.54 -13.34 -10.59
CA LEU A 464 -23.87 -12.56 -11.63
C LEU A 464 -24.37 -12.87 -13.05
N ASP A 465 -24.69 -14.12 -13.32
CA ASP A 465 -25.20 -14.54 -14.64
C ASP A 465 -26.57 -13.97 -15.01
N LYS A 466 -27.31 -13.42 -14.04
CA LYS A 466 -28.60 -12.75 -14.28
C LYS A 466 -28.45 -11.30 -14.69
N ILE A 467 -27.26 -10.70 -14.53
CA ILE A 467 -27.01 -9.31 -14.92
C ILE A 467 -26.78 -9.27 -16.43
N GLY A 468 -27.68 -8.66 -17.15
CA GLY A 468 -27.61 -8.50 -18.60
C GLY A 468 -27.52 -7.04 -19.01
N LYS A 469 -27.52 -6.81 -20.31
CA LYS A 469 -27.49 -5.48 -20.93
C LYS A 469 -28.68 -4.59 -20.47
N ALA A 470 -29.87 -5.18 -20.29
CA ALA A 470 -31.06 -4.45 -19.89
C ALA A 470 -30.91 -3.83 -18.49
N GLU A 471 -30.36 -4.59 -17.52
CA GLU A 471 -30.12 -4.14 -16.14
C GLU A 471 -29.06 -3.03 -16.12
N ILE A 472 -27.95 -3.18 -16.86
CA ILE A 472 -26.90 -2.15 -16.97
C ILE A 472 -27.44 -0.86 -17.61
N THR A 473 -28.23 -0.99 -18.67
CA THR A 473 -28.84 0.18 -19.34
C THR A 473 -29.84 0.88 -18.40
N ALA A 474 -30.64 0.11 -17.65
CA ALA A 474 -31.62 0.66 -16.72
C ALA A 474 -30.94 1.44 -15.57
N ILE A 475 -29.85 0.90 -14.98
CA ILE A 475 -29.12 1.56 -13.90
C ILE A 475 -28.41 2.82 -14.41
N ALA A 476 -27.82 2.78 -15.62
CA ALA A 476 -27.21 3.95 -16.25
C ALA A 476 -28.23 5.07 -16.47
N ARG A 477 -29.44 4.76 -16.98
CA ARG A 477 -30.52 5.74 -17.15
C ARG A 477 -31.02 6.32 -15.85
N LYS A 478 -31.01 5.53 -14.79
CA LYS A 478 -31.47 5.97 -13.46
C LYS A 478 -30.52 6.98 -12.82
N TYR A 479 -29.19 6.73 -12.91
CA TYR A 479 -28.20 7.48 -12.13
C TYR A 479 -27.29 8.39 -12.96
N LEU A 480 -26.85 7.98 -14.15
CA LEU A 480 -26.00 8.80 -15.00
C LEU A 480 -26.82 9.79 -15.82
N LYS A 481 -27.56 10.70 -15.16
CA LYS A 481 -28.42 11.67 -15.83
C LYS A 481 -27.62 12.71 -16.59
N PRO A 482 -28.07 13.16 -17.80
CA PRO A 482 -27.36 14.11 -18.62
C PRO A 482 -27.06 15.44 -17.94
N GLU A 483 -27.90 15.84 -16.98
CA GLU A 483 -27.78 17.11 -16.27
C GLU A 483 -27.42 16.96 -14.80
N GLY A 484 -27.36 15.71 -14.26
CA GLY A 484 -27.20 15.42 -12.84
C GLY A 484 -25.77 15.08 -12.43
N TYR A 485 -24.76 15.78 -12.94
CA TYR A 485 -23.35 15.50 -12.68
C TYR A 485 -22.59 16.72 -12.15
N ALA A 486 -21.41 16.46 -11.59
CA ALA A 486 -20.43 17.49 -11.32
C ALA A 486 -19.16 17.24 -12.14
N VAL A 487 -18.49 18.33 -12.55
CA VAL A 487 -17.19 18.28 -13.20
C VAL A 487 -16.21 19.20 -12.48
N VAL A 488 -15.01 18.69 -12.24
CA VAL A 488 -13.89 19.44 -11.69
C VAL A 488 -12.82 19.56 -12.75
N TYR A 489 -12.50 20.80 -13.12
CA TYR A 489 -11.41 21.12 -14.02
C TYR A 489 -10.16 21.40 -13.20
N LYS A 490 -9.24 20.47 -13.17
CA LYS A 490 -7.91 20.71 -12.65
C LYS A 490 -7.08 21.40 -13.73
N LYS A 491 -6.60 22.59 -13.43
CA LYS A 491 -5.80 23.41 -14.35
C LYS A 491 -4.37 23.49 -13.85
N GLN A 492 -3.41 23.48 -14.78
CA GLN A 492 -2.02 23.69 -14.43
C GLN A 492 -1.76 25.17 -14.13
N GLY A 493 -1.04 25.46 -13.07
CA GLY A 493 -0.66 26.81 -12.65
C GLY A 493 -0.33 26.89 -11.18
N GLU A 494 0.17 28.05 -10.75
CA GLU A 494 0.40 28.32 -9.34
C GLU A 494 -0.91 28.31 -8.56
N ASP A 495 -0.92 27.70 -7.38
CA ASP A 495 -2.04 27.75 -6.46
C ASP A 495 -1.99 29.05 -5.64
N PRO A 496 -2.89 30.00 -5.83
CA PRO A 496 -2.75 31.36 -5.28
C PRO A 496 -3.00 31.47 -3.78
N GLY A 497 -3.14 30.38 -3.01
CA GLY A 497 -3.60 30.67 -1.66
C GLY A 497 -3.59 29.65 -0.58
N VAL A 498 -2.77 28.65 -0.55
CA VAL A 498 -2.69 27.80 0.62
C VAL A 498 -1.49 28.22 1.51
N ALA A 499 -1.81 28.96 2.58
CA ALA A 499 -0.83 29.20 3.63
C ALA A 499 -0.57 27.90 4.41
N GLU A 500 0.68 27.48 4.47
CA GLU A 500 1.09 26.35 5.31
C GLU A 500 0.82 26.63 6.80
N ILE A 501 0.54 25.59 7.57
CA ILE A 501 0.43 25.69 9.01
C ILE A 501 1.82 25.89 9.59
N ALA A 502 2.06 27.05 10.18
CA ALA A 502 3.31 27.29 10.91
C ALA A 502 3.34 26.46 12.20
N LYS A 503 4.44 25.73 12.41
CA LYS A 503 4.64 24.88 13.57
C LYS A 503 5.35 25.61 14.69
N PRO A 504 4.93 25.44 15.95
CA PRO A 504 5.71 25.88 17.08
C PRO A 504 6.95 24.98 17.25
N LYS A 505 8.02 25.53 17.84
CA LYS A 505 9.19 24.71 18.20
C LYS A 505 8.85 23.80 19.36
N ILE A 506 9.25 22.54 19.26
CA ILE A 506 9.09 21.51 20.30
C ILE A 506 10.47 21.04 20.79
N THR A 507 10.53 20.64 22.04
CA THR A 507 11.72 20.03 22.63
C THR A 507 11.78 18.54 22.25
N PRO A 508 12.90 18.02 21.71
CA PRO A 508 13.02 16.58 21.39
C PRO A 508 12.71 15.71 22.61
N ILE A 509 11.99 14.62 22.37
CA ILE A 509 11.60 13.68 23.43
C ILE A 509 12.63 12.57 23.63
N ALA A 510 12.67 11.98 24.84
CA ALA A 510 13.51 10.82 25.12
C ALA A 510 12.91 9.56 24.45
N THR A 511 13.74 8.75 23.77
CA THR A 511 13.29 7.52 23.14
C THR A 511 13.15 6.34 24.11
N ASN A 512 13.82 6.36 25.26
CA ASN A 512 13.79 5.32 26.30
C ASN A 512 13.87 3.89 25.73
N ARG A 513 14.81 3.68 24.81
CA ARG A 513 14.89 2.46 23.96
C ARG A 513 14.92 1.16 24.74
N ASP A 514 15.65 1.13 25.86
CA ASP A 514 15.86 -0.06 26.69
C ASP A 514 14.79 -0.21 27.77
N ALA A 515 13.83 0.71 27.85
CA ALA A 515 12.73 0.60 28.79
C ALA A 515 11.65 -0.35 28.26
N ALA A 516 11.05 -1.09 29.19
CA ALA A 516 9.89 -1.96 28.94
C ALA A 516 8.95 -1.90 30.14
N SER A 517 7.65 -1.82 29.87
CA SER A 517 6.62 -1.95 30.89
C SER A 517 6.56 -3.37 31.48
N ALA A 518 5.86 -3.54 32.58
CA ALA A 518 5.55 -4.87 33.11
C ALA A 518 4.74 -5.69 32.10
N PHE A 519 3.77 -5.06 31.45
CA PHE A 519 2.93 -5.69 30.42
C PHE A 519 3.76 -6.21 29.25
N MET A 520 4.70 -5.41 28.74
CA MET A 520 5.62 -5.84 27.67
C MET A 520 6.43 -7.08 28.08
N ARG A 521 6.96 -7.09 29.32
CA ARG A 521 7.70 -8.26 29.84
C ARG A 521 6.83 -9.50 29.97
N GLU A 522 5.57 -9.36 30.38
CA GLU A 522 4.61 -10.48 30.44
C GLU A 522 4.31 -11.06 29.07
N ILE A 523 4.05 -10.19 28.05
CA ILE A 523 3.83 -10.64 26.68
C ILE A 523 5.08 -11.34 26.12
N ALA A 524 6.27 -10.79 26.36
CA ALA A 524 7.52 -11.39 25.90
C ALA A 524 7.83 -12.74 26.55
N ALA A 525 7.36 -12.96 27.80
CA ALA A 525 7.52 -14.19 28.56
C ALA A 525 6.39 -15.21 28.35
N SER A 526 5.34 -14.88 27.57
CA SER A 526 4.24 -15.79 27.32
C SER A 526 4.71 -17.00 26.50
N GLU A 527 4.39 -18.20 26.98
CA GLU A 527 4.64 -19.44 26.26
C GLU A 527 3.56 -19.67 25.22
N VAL A 528 3.95 -19.82 23.95
CA VAL A 528 3.08 -20.18 22.84
C VAL A 528 3.66 -21.39 22.11
N GLU A 529 2.80 -22.24 21.57
CA GLU A 529 3.24 -23.38 20.77
C GLU A 529 3.99 -22.86 19.54
N PRO A 530 5.25 -23.24 19.31
CA PRO A 530 6.05 -22.71 18.20
C PRO A 530 5.56 -23.21 16.85
N ILE A 531 5.51 -22.30 15.86
CA ILE A 531 5.28 -22.67 14.47
C ILE A 531 6.63 -23.12 13.87
N GLU A 532 6.66 -24.33 13.31
CA GLU A 532 7.88 -24.82 12.65
C GLU A 532 8.12 -24.12 11.31
N PRO A 533 9.35 -23.69 11.01
CA PRO A 533 9.68 -23.10 9.72
C PRO A 533 9.55 -24.15 8.62
N ARG A 534 9.07 -23.72 7.45
CA ARG A 534 9.01 -24.54 6.26
C ARG A 534 9.80 -23.88 5.14
N PHE A 535 10.80 -24.58 4.66
CA PHE A 535 11.61 -24.19 3.50
C PHE A 535 11.15 -24.95 2.27
N VAL A 536 11.28 -24.34 1.09
CA VAL A 536 10.92 -25.02 -0.16
C VAL A 536 11.94 -26.09 -0.49
N ASP A 537 11.46 -27.31 -0.68
CA ASP A 537 12.25 -28.41 -1.24
C ASP A 537 12.06 -28.42 -2.77
N PHE A 538 12.98 -27.73 -3.47
CA PHE A 538 12.88 -27.57 -4.92
C PHE A 538 12.89 -28.89 -5.68
N GLU A 539 13.51 -29.96 -5.16
CA GLU A 539 13.53 -31.28 -5.80
C GLU A 539 12.15 -31.97 -5.74
N LYS A 540 11.36 -31.68 -4.70
CA LYS A 540 10.04 -32.32 -4.51
C LYS A 540 8.87 -31.46 -4.95
N GLU A 541 8.99 -30.13 -4.80
CA GLU A 541 7.88 -29.20 -4.98
C GLU A 541 7.86 -28.55 -6.37
N LEU A 542 8.96 -28.67 -7.15
CA LEU A 542 9.09 -28.13 -8.49
C LEU A 542 9.42 -29.23 -9.49
N THR A 543 8.68 -29.33 -10.60
CA THR A 543 9.08 -30.18 -11.73
C THR A 543 9.81 -29.34 -12.77
N ILE A 544 10.98 -29.79 -13.23
CA ILE A 544 11.70 -29.14 -14.32
C ILE A 544 11.49 -29.97 -15.57
N LEU A 545 10.75 -29.42 -16.54
CA LEU A 545 10.53 -30.02 -17.84
C LEU A 545 11.54 -29.46 -18.86
N ASN A 546 11.85 -30.21 -19.89
CA ASN A 546 12.72 -29.77 -20.98
C ASN A 546 11.89 -29.61 -22.25
N GLY A 547 11.60 -28.37 -22.62
CA GLY A 547 10.84 -27.99 -23.80
C GLY A 547 11.70 -27.84 -25.05
N ALA A 548 11.07 -27.48 -26.17
CA ALA A 548 11.75 -27.21 -27.43
C ALA A 548 12.89 -26.19 -27.25
N GLY A 549 14.00 -26.38 -27.99
CA GLY A 549 15.19 -25.52 -27.93
C GLY A 549 16.00 -25.67 -26.63
N ASP A 550 15.90 -26.80 -25.95
CA ASP A 550 16.51 -27.05 -24.63
C ASP A 550 16.09 -26.00 -23.59
N THR A 551 14.83 -25.58 -23.64
CA THR A 551 14.27 -24.55 -22.73
C THR A 551 13.81 -25.21 -21.42
N PRO A 552 14.30 -24.77 -20.26
CA PRO A 552 13.80 -25.23 -18.96
C PRO A 552 12.41 -24.63 -18.71
N ILE A 553 11.47 -25.49 -18.33
CA ILE A 553 10.12 -25.10 -17.90
C ILE A 553 9.99 -25.46 -16.42
N TYR A 554 9.87 -24.45 -15.58
CA TYR A 554 9.67 -24.59 -14.13
C TYR A 554 8.17 -24.73 -13.88
N TYR A 555 7.74 -25.96 -13.66
CA TYR A 555 6.34 -26.33 -13.54
C TYR A 555 5.91 -26.52 -12.09
N THR A 556 4.85 -25.82 -11.70
CA THR A 556 4.16 -25.99 -10.42
C THR A 556 2.67 -26.21 -10.67
N ARG A 557 2.10 -27.27 -10.11
CA ARG A 557 0.69 -27.61 -10.33
C ARG A 557 -0.24 -26.81 -9.41
N ASN A 558 -1.24 -26.14 -10.00
CA ASN A 558 -2.36 -25.56 -9.27
C ASN A 558 -3.40 -26.65 -8.97
N THR A 559 -3.67 -26.88 -7.67
CA THR A 559 -4.68 -27.85 -7.20
C THR A 559 -5.90 -27.19 -6.57
N THR A 560 -5.96 -25.86 -6.59
CA THR A 560 -6.98 -25.08 -5.85
C THR A 560 -8.07 -24.53 -6.76
N ASN A 561 -7.74 -24.21 -8.02
CA ASN A 561 -8.69 -23.65 -8.99
C ASN A 561 -8.19 -23.86 -10.43
N ASP A 562 -8.95 -23.33 -11.39
CA ASP A 562 -8.69 -23.51 -12.83
C ASP A 562 -7.88 -22.35 -13.46
N ILE A 563 -7.17 -21.56 -12.64
CA ILE A 563 -6.38 -20.44 -13.14
C ILE A 563 -4.97 -20.90 -13.52
N PHE A 564 -4.47 -20.44 -14.66
CA PHE A 564 -3.08 -20.62 -15.04
C PHE A 564 -2.33 -19.28 -15.15
N THR A 565 -1.03 -19.38 -14.98
CA THR A 565 -0.04 -18.35 -15.34
C THR A 565 1.11 -19.04 -16.07
N LEU A 566 1.46 -18.53 -17.26
CA LEU A 566 2.58 -18.99 -18.07
C LEU A 566 3.44 -17.78 -18.44
N THR A 567 4.69 -17.77 -17.99
CA THR A 567 5.62 -16.66 -18.20
C THR A 567 6.88 -17.13 -18.93
N PHE A 568 7.18 -16.50 -20.06
CA PHE A 568 8.44 -16.65 -20.79
C PHE A 568 9.40 -15.55 -20.31
N VAL A 569 10.56 -15.92 -19.79
CA VAL A 569 11.55 -15.03 -19.20
C VAL A 569 12.80 -14.99 -20.07
N TYR A 570 13.09 -13.84 -20.63
CA TYR A 570 14.25 -13.60 -21.48
C TYR A 570 15.29 -12.77 -20.73
N GLU A 571 16.55 -13.20 -20.72
CA GLU A 571 17.67 -12.53 -20.05
C GLU A 571 18.20 -11.34 -20.87
N THR A 572 17.31 -10.48 -21.35
CA THR A 572 17.59 -9.23 -22.06
C THR A 572 16.47 -8.23 -21.81
N GLY A 573 16.80 -6.95 -21.69
CA GLY A 573 15.85 -5.90 -21.37
C GLY A 573 16.24 -4.56 -21.97
N SER A 574 15.72 -3.47 -21.40
CA SER A 574 15.86 -2.10 -21.94
C SER A 574 17.30 -1.59 -21.98
N THR A 575 18.23 -2.15 -21.21
CA THR A 575 19.65 -1.79 -21.29
C THR A 575 20.33 -2.31 -22.57
N ALA A 576 19.78 -3.37 -23.16
CA ALA A 576 20.25 -3.93 -24.43
C ALA A 576 19.43 -3.43 -25.63
N ILE A 577 18.13 -3.23 -25.43
CA ILE A 577 17.15 -2.84 -26.45
C ILE A 577 16.31 -1.69 -25.86
N PRO A 578 16.79 -0.44 -25.94
CA PRO A 578 16.18 0.69 -25.23
C PRO A 578 14.73 1.02 -25.65
N GLU A 579 14.35 0.66 -26.86
CA GLU A 579 13.02 0.92 -27.43
C GLU A 579 11.91 -0.05 -26.94
N LEU A 580 12.22 -1.06 -26.11
CA LEU A 580 11.25 -2.11 -25.72
C LEU A 580 10.00 -1.56 -25.03
N ALA A 581 10.12 -0.58 -24.17
CA ALA A 581 8.97 -0.01 -23.49
C ALA A 581 7.98 0.61 -24.47
N THR A 582 8.48 1.42 -25.42
CA THR A 582 7.67 2.01 -26.48
C THR A 582 7.13 0.95 -27.47
N ALA A 583 7.92 -0.10 -27.76
CA ALA A 583 7.48 -1.20 -28.60
C ALA A 583 6.31 -1.98 -27.94
N GLY A 584 6.37 -2.21 -26.62
CA GLY A 584 5.29 -2.82 -25.86
C GLY A 584 4.00 -1.98 -25.88
N LYS A 585 4.10 -0.67 -25.64
CA LYS A 585 2.98 0.27 -25.77
C LYS A 585 2.39 0.25 -27.18
N LEU A 586 3.24 0.27 -28.21
CA LEU A 586 2.80 0.23 -29.62
C LEU A 586 2.04 -1.06 -29.93
N PHE A 587 2.46 -2.19 -29.36
CA PHE A 587 1.83 -3.48 -29.57
C PHE A 587 0.37 -3.54 -29.08
N GLU A 588 0.02 -2.75 -28.05
CA GLU A 588 -1.35 -2.66 -27.54
C GLU A 588 -2.32 -2.05 -28.55
N PHE A 589 -1.82 -1.23 -29.50
CA PHE A 589 -2.57 -0.61 -30.58
C PHE A 589 -2.49 -1.41 -31.91
N ALA A 590 -1.81 -2.54 -31.91
CA ALA A 590 -1.60 -3.29 -33.11
C ALA A 590 -2.85 -4.03 -33.58
N SER A 591 -3.02 -4.13 -34.91
CA SER A 591 -3.96 -4.98 -35.63
C SER A 591 -3.22 -6.12 -36.34
N THR A 592 -3.95 -7.02 -37.00
CA THR A 592 -3.41 -8.00 -37.93
C THR A 592 -4.04 -7.81 -39.33
N PRO A 593 -3.58 -8.50 -40.36
CA PRO A 593 -4.26 -8.50 -41.65
C PRO A 593 -5.73 -8.89 -41.64
N SER A 594 -6.15 -9.66 -40.62
CA SER A 594 -7.50 -10.24 -40.54
C SER A 594 -8.34 -9.70 -39.37
N MET A 595 -7.74 -8.99 -38.42
CA MET A 595 -8.43 -8.53 -37.20
C MET A 595 -8.00 -7.12 -36.84
N SER A 596 -8.95 -6.29 -36.49
CA SER A 596 -8.71 -4.98 -35.88
C SER A 596 -8.18 -5.11 -34.44
N THR A 597 -7.64 -4.05 -33.89
CA THR A 597 -7.22 -3.96 -32.47
C THR A 597 -8.37 -4.33 -31.54
N ALA A 598 -9.57 -3.80 -31.79
CA ALA A 598 -10.75 -4.08 -30.99
C ALA A 598 -11.11 -5.58 -30.97
N GLU A 599 -11.13 -6.23 -32.14
CA GLU A 599 -11.43 -7.67 -32.25
C GLU A 599 -10.37 -8.54 -31.57
N ILE A 600 -9.10 -8.13 -31.58
CA ILE A 600 -8.01 -8.83 -30.86
C ILE A 600 -8.22 -8.73 -29.35
N GLN A 601 -8.47 -7.53 -28.85
CA GLN A 601 -8.68 -7.30 -27.41
C GLN A 601 -9.96 -8.02 -26.91
N GLU A 602 -11.05 -7.95 -27.70
CA GLU A 602 -12.29 -8.68 -27.42
C GLU A 602 -12.07 -10.20 -27.38
N THR A 603 -11.24 -10.74 -28.28
CA THR A 603 -10.92 -12.18 -28.30
C THR A 603 -10.22 -12.60 -27.00
N PHE A 604 -9.19 -11.88 -26.53
CA PHE A 604 -8.52 -12.19 -25.26
C PHE A 604 -9.50 -12.11 -24.09
N TYR A 605 -10.30 -11.05 -24.06
CA TYR A 605 -11.23 -10.81 -22.97
C TYR A 605 -12.34 -11.87 -22.91
N SER A 606 -12.85 -12.30 -24.07
CA SER A 606 -13.86 -13.38 -24.21
C SER A 606 -13.33 -14.76 -23.80
N LEU A 607 -12.04 -15.00 -23.99
CA LEU A 607 -11.36 -16.20 -23.50
C LEU A 607 -11.15 -16.19 -21.97
N ALA A 608 -11.48 -15.10 -21.27
CA ALA A 608 -11.08 -14.85 -19.90
C ALA A 608 -9.57 -15.07 -19.70
N CYS A 609 -8.79 -14.65 -20.68
CA CYS A 609 -7.34 -14.70 -20.71
C CYS A 609 -6.76 -13.29 -20.98
N SER A 610 -5.56 -13.07 -20.53
CA SER A 610 -4.83 -11.83 -20.75
C SER A 610 -3.37 -12.11 -21.06
N TYR A 611 -2.74 -11.21 -21.79
CA TYR A 611 -1.30 -11.15 -21.91
C TYR A 611 -0.73 -9.87 -21.29
N ARG A 612 0.51 -9.93 -20.88
CA ARG A 612 1.28 -8.78 -20.45
C ARG A 612 2.73 -8.93 -20.91
N MET A 613 3.26 -7.88 -21.49
CA MET A 613 4.70 -7.74 -21.70
C MET A 613 5.25 -6.76 -20.67
N SER A 614 6.34 -7.11 -20.01
CA SER A 614 7.04 -6.21 -19.10
C SER A 614 8.54 -6.28 -19.36
N PHE A 615 9.18 -5.13 -19.24
CA PHE A 615 10.57 -4.92 -19.58
C PHE A 615 11.26 -4.24 -18.42
N ASP A 616 12.24 -4.90 -17.81
CA ASP A 616 13.17 -4.24 -16.91
C ASP A 616 14.50 -3.95 -17.62
N GLY A 617 15.49 -3.44 -16.88
CA GLY A 617 16.79 -3.13 -17.45
C GLY A 617 17.46 -4.35 -18.10
N GLU A 618 17.22 -5.56 -17.62
CA GLU A 618 17.99 -6.77 -17.95
C GLU A 618 17.15 -7.95 -18.38
N ARG A 619 15.82 -7.91 -18.15
CA ARG A 619 14.88 -8.98 -18.46
C ARG A 619 13.66 -8.46 -19.17
N THR A 620 13.08 -9.37 -19.93
CA THR A 620 11.78 -9.21 -20.56
C THR A 620 10.91 -10.40 -20.19
N TYR A 621 9.65 -10.12 -19.89
CA TYR A 621 8.67 -11.13 -19.48
C TYR A 621 7.46 -11.07 -20.42
N PHE A 622 7.10 -12.21 -21.00
CA PHE A 622 5.82 -12.38 -21.69
C PHE A 622 4.96 -13.30 -20.85
N THR A 623 3.96 -12.74 -20.19
CA THR A 623 3.07 -13.44 -19.28
C THR A 623 1.68 -13.60 -19.88
N LEU A 624 1.19 -14.82 -19.94
CA LEU A 624 -0.19 -15.15 -20.26
C LEU A 624 -0.86 -15.76 -19.03
N ARG A 625 -2.08 -15.35 -18.75
CA ARG A 625 -2.82 -15.82 -17.58
C ARG A 625 -4.32 -15.84 -17.86
N GLY A 626 -5.04 -16.72 -17.18
CA GLY A 626 -6.50 -16.81 -17.32
C GLY A 626 -7.04 -18.18 -16.95
N LEU A 627 -8.17 -18.56 -17.55
CA LEU A 627 -8.76 -19.88 -17.36
C LEU A 627 -7.98 -20.95 -18.13
N SER A 628 -7.59 -22.01 -17.44
CA SER A 628 -6.74 -23.07 -17.99
C SER A 628 -7.36 -23.80 -19.18
N GLU A 629 -8.68 -23.90 -19.26
CA GLU A 629 -9.38 -24.49 -20.41
C GLU A 629 -9.04 -23.76 -21.71
N ASN A 630 -8.80 -22.45 -21.65
CA ASN A 630 -8.50 -21.59 -22.80
C ASN A 630 -7.00 -21.37 -23.06
N MET A 631 -6.11 -21.96 -22.24
CA MET A 631 -4.65 -21.71 -22.29
C MET A 631 -4.08 -21.94 -23.70
N ASP A 632 -4.39 -23.10 -24.34
CA ASP A 632 -3.83 -23.47 -25.65
C ASP A 632 -4.23 -22.46 -26.73
N LYS A 633 -5.49 -22.01 -26.70
CA LYS A 633 -6.02 -21.00 -27.63
C LYS A 633 -5.38 -19.65 -27.41
N ALA A 634 -5.31 -19.22 -26.14
CA ALA A 634 -4.77 -17.91 -25.77
C ALA A 634 -3.27 -17.79 -26.11
N VAL A 635 -2.46 -18.83 -25.79
CA VAL A 635 -1.03 -18.86 -26.10
C VAL A 635 -0.80 -18.84 -27.61
N LYS A 636 -1.49 -19.72 -28.36
CA LYS A 636 -1.36 -19.73 -29.81
C LYS A 636 -1.79 -18.39 -30.40
N PHE A 637 -2.91 -17.84 -29.97
CA PHE A 637 -3.43 -16.56 -30.46
C PHE A 637 -2.46 -15.41 -30.20
N PHE A 638 -1.83 -15.35 -29.00
CA PHE A 638 -0.83 -14.34 -28.68
C PHE A 638 0.37 -14.39 -29.63
N TYR A 639 0.93 -15.59 -29.90
CA TYR A 639 2.08 -15.73 -30.78
C TYR A 639 1.75 -15.50 -32.27
N ASP A 640 0.55 -15.89 -32.71
CA ASP A 640 0.05 -15.54 -34.04
C ASP A 640 -0.13 -14.02 -34.17
N PHE A 641 -0.72 -13.37 -33.18
CA PHE A 641 -0.85 -11.91 -33.12
C PHE A 641 0.54 -11.22 -33.12
N LEU A 642 1.46 -11.65 -32.29
CA LEU A 642 2.82 -11.08 -32.23
C LEU A 642 3.54 -11.18 -33.59
N ARG A 643 3.39 -12.31 -34.30
CA ARG A 643 3.97 -12.50 -35.61
C ARG A 643 3.38 -11.57 -36.66
N ASP A 644 2.07 -11.39 -36.67
CA ASP A 644 1.32 -10.70 -37.71
C ASP A 644 0.94 -9.25 -37.34
N ALA A 645 1.35 -8.78 -36.16
CA ALA A 645 1.06 -7.45 -35.62
C ALA A 645 1.51 -6.35 -36.58
N ARG A 646 0.68 -5.32 -36.76
CA ARG A 646 0.98 -4.13 -37.57
C ARG A 646 0.27 -2.92 -37.01
N VAL A 647 0.88 -1.76 -37.15
CA VAL A 647 0.31 -0.47 -36.77
C VAL A 647 0.46 0.46 -37.96
N ASP A 648 -0.55 1.25 -38.26
CA ASP A 648 -0.48 2.26 -39.29
C ASP A 648 0.27 3.52 -38.82
N ASP A 649 0.75 4.34 -39.81
CA ASP A 649 1.57 5.52 -39.54
C ASP A 649 0.83 6.57 -38.68
N ALA A 650 -0.49 6.70 -38.80
CA ALA A 650 -1.26 7.70 -38.05
C ALA A 650 -1.34 7.32 -36.57
N THR A 651 -1.62 6.06 -36.27
CA THR A 651 -1.63 5.51 -34.91
C THR A 651 -0.24 5.63 -34.27
N PHE A 652 0.82 5.34 -35.03
CA PHE A 652 2.20 5.44 -34.56
C PHE A 652 2.60 6.89 -34.23
N GLU A 653 2.33 7.85 -35.13
CA GLU A 653 2.63 9.26 -34.85
C GLU A 653 1.83 9.80 -33.67
N THR A 654 0.59 9.35 -33.49
CA THR A 654 -0.20 9.70 -32.33
C THR A 654 0.43 9.15 -31.04
N LEU A 655 0.88 7.89 -31.03
CA LEU A 655 1.59 7.30 -29.89
C LEU A 655 2.85 8.09 -29.54
N LEU A 656 3.63 8.52 -30.53
CA LEU A 656 4.83 9.31 -30.28
C LEU A 656 4.51 10.70 -29.71
N ALA A 657 3.41 11.32 -30.15
CA ALA A 657 2.95 12.59 -29.60
C ALA A 657 2.48 12.42 -28.14
N ASP A 658 1.76 11.33 -27.85
CA ASP A 658 1.32 11.00 -26.48
C ASP A 658 2.51 10.69 -25.57
N GLU A 659 3.50 9.92 -26.04
CA GLU A 659 4.75 9.65 -25.30
C GLU A 659 5.52 10.94 -24.98
N ALA A 660 5.58 11.89 -25.95
CA ALA A 660 6.20 13.19 -25.72
C ALA A 660 5.44 14.01 -24.66
N GLN A 661 4.11 13.95 -24.69
CA GLN A 661 3.27 14.63 -23.69
C GLN A 661 3.44 13.99 -22.30
N ASP A 662 3.44 12.65 -22.22
CA ASP A 662 3.66 11.90 -20.96
C ASP A 662 5.02 12.27 -20.34
N ARG A 663 6.10 12.31 -21.11
CA ARG A 663 7.43 12.74 -20.65
C ARG A 663 7.42 14.15 -20.10
N LYS A 664 6.70 15.06 -20.76
CA LYS A 664 6.52 16.44 -20.28
C LYS A 664 5.71 16.47 -18.97
N ASN A 665 4.63 15.69 -18.88
CA ASN A 665 3.79 15.62 -17.68
C ASN A 665 4.57 15.04 -16.49
N GLN A 666 5.41 14.02 -16.69
CA GLN A 666 6.28 13.45 -15.65
C GLN A 666 7.15 14.52 -14.97
N LYS A 667 7.65 15.51 -15.72
CA LYS A 667 8.46 16.61 -15.18
C LYS A 667 7.70 17.54 -14.23
N THR A 668 6.37 17.50 -14.26
CA THR A 668 5.51 18.31 -13.36
C THR A 668 5.10 17.61 -12.09
N GLN A 669 5.51 16.34 -11.89
CA GLN A 669 5.14 15.53 -10.75
C GLN A 669 6.33 15.35 -9.80
N GLU A 670 6.08 15.59 -8.50
CA GLU A 670 7.10 15.47 -7.44
C GLU A 670 7.77 14.10 -7.44
N ALA A 671 6.97 13.03 -7.40
CA ALA A 671 7.48 11.67 -7.34
C ALA A 671 8.40 11.29 -8.51
N TYR A 672 8.11 11.78 -9.73
CA TYR A 672 8.97 11.55 -10.89
C TYR A 672 10.27 12.37 -10.85
N ASN A 673 10.23 13.59 -10.30
CA ASN A 673 11.44 14.41 -10.12
C ASN A 673 12.37 13.80 -9.06
N ASP A 674 11.82 13.34 -7.92
CA ASP A 674 12.58 12.62 -6.91
C ASP A 674 13.19 11.33 -7.47
N TYR A 675 12.40 10.53 -8.20
CA TYR A 675 12.90 9.33 -8.86
C TYR A 675 14.03 9.63 -9.87
N ALA A 676 13.87 10.64 -10.72
CA ALA A 676 14.87 11.03 -11.70
C ALA A 676 16.17 11.51 -11.02
N LEU A 677 16.05 12.32 -9.99
CA LEU A 677 17.20 12.82 -9.22
C LEU A 677 17.95 11.68 -8.53
N ARG A 678 17.24 10.72 -7.92
CA ARG A 678 17.87 9.54 -7.30
C ARG A 678 18.53 8.61 -8.32
N LEU A 679 17.96 8.45 -9.52
CA LEU A 679 18.60 7.72 -10.59
C LEU A 679 19.88 8.42 -11.06
N TYR A 680 19.85 9.76 -11.20
CA TYR A 680 21.03 10.54 -11.54
C TYR A 680 22.10 10.46 -10.44
N GLN A 681 21.71 10.56 -9.18
CA GLN A 681 22.61 10.37 -8.03
C GLN A 681 23.30 9.01 -8.07
N ARG A 682 22.57 7.95 -8.42
CA ARG A 682 23.05 6.55 -8.41
C ARG A 682 23.90 6.21 -9.63
N TYR A 683 23.50 6.66 -10.83
CA TYR A 683 24.05 6.19 -12.09
C TYR A 683 24.62 7.32 -12.99
N GLY A 684 24.45 8.57 -12.59
CA GLY A 684 24.87 9.73 -13.40
C GLY A 684 24.03 9.91 -14.66
N GLU A 685 24.69 10.42 -15.70
CA GLU A 685 24.05 10.77 -16.98
C GLU A 685 23.47 9.58 -17.77
N ARG A 686 23.92 8.35 -17.50
CA ARG A 686 23.40 7.13 -18.14
C ARG A 686 22.62 6.29 -17.13
N ASN A 687 21.32 6.45 -17.12
CA ASN A 687 20.40 5.73 -16.26
C ASN A 687 19.14 5.31 -17.04
N GLU A 688 18.15 4.76 -16.35
CA GLU A 688 16.93 4.25 -16.98
C GLU A 688 16.14 5.32 -17.73
N LEU A 689 16.05 6.53 -17.20
CA LEU A 689 15.32 7.63 -17.85
C LEU A 689 16.09 8.20 -19.03
N THR A 690 17.37 8.48 -18.85
CA THR A 690 18.22 9.09 -19.89
C THR A 690 18.59 8.11 -21.02
N ASN A 691 18.48 6.80 -20.79
CA ASN A 691 18.71 5.78 -21.81
C ASN A 691 17.49 5.55 -22.72
N ARG A 692 16.35 6.16 -22.42
CA ARG A 692 15.17 6.07 -23.30
C ARG A 692 15.46 6.76 -24.65
N PRO A 693 15.10 6.13 -25.79
CA PRO A 693 15.29 6.78 -27.09
C PRO A 693 14.48 8.08 -27.16
N SER A 694 15.05 9.11 -27.78
CA SER A 694 14.29 10.34 -28.06
C SER A 694 13.12 10.06 -29.02
N ILE A 695 12.12 10.92 -29.01
CA ILE A 695 10.96 10.79 -29.92
C ILE A 695 11.41 10.75 -31.38
N GLU A 696 12.43 11.53 -31.74
CA GLU A 696 13.00 11.51 -33.10
C GLU A 696 13.69 10.18 -33.42
N ALA A 697 14.43 9.61 -32.46
CA ALA A 697 15.03 8.27 -32.61
C ALA A 697 13.98 7.19 -32.81
N LEU A 698 12.91 7.22 -32.00
CA LEU A 698 11.77 6.30 -32.13
C LEU A 698 11.08 6.43 -33.48
N ARG A 699 10.89 7.67 -33.97
CA ARG A 699 10.34 7.93 -35.30
C ARG A 699 11.27 7.38 -36.42
N GLY A 700 12.60 7.47 -36.20
CA GLY A 700 13.59 6.88 -37.13
C GLY A 700 13.57 5.35 -37.14
N ILE A 701 13.29 4.70 -36.03
CA ILE A 701 13.10 3.23 -35.93
C ILE A 701 11.82 2.82 -36.67
N GLY A 702 10.76 3.61 -36.52
CA GLY A 702 9.46 3.39 -37.12
C GLY A 702 8.64 2.26 -36.50
N ALA A 703 7.34 2.27 -36.72
CA ALA A 703 6.42 1.26 -36.16
C ALA A 703 6.86 -0.19 -36.46
N LYS A 704 7.27 -0.44 -37.70
CA LYS A 704 7.76 -1.77 -38.09
C LYS A 704 9.01 -2.18 -37.33
N GLY A 705 9.96 -1.29 -37.12
CA GLY A 705 11.20 -1.58 -36.40
C GLY A 705 10.93 -1.92 -34.93
N LEU A 706 10.04 -1.18 -34.28
CA LEU A 706 9.60 -1.45 -32.90
C LEU A 706 8.92 -2.81 -32.78
N LEU A 707 7.97 -3.13 -33.66
CA LEU A 707 7.32 -4.43 -33.66
C LEU A 707 8.28 -5.57 -33.99
N ASP A 708 9.25 -5.36 -34.91
CA ASP A 708 10.28 -6.34 -35.23
C ASP A 708 11.20 -6.64 -34.03
N ALA A 709 11.43 -5.67 -33.14
CA ALA A 709 12.15 -5.92 -31.88
C ALA A 709 11.42 -6.95 -31.02
N LEU A 710 10.10 -6.84 -30.88
CA LEU A 710 9.27 -7.80 -30.12
C LEU A 710 9.19 -9.18 -30.81
N ARG A 711 9.04 -9.23 -32.14
CA ARG A 711 8.94 -10.46 -32.92
C ARG A 711 10.15 -11.37 -32.82
N ARG A 712 11.29 -10.86 -32.40
CA ARG A 712 12.53 -11.64 -32.22
C ARG A 712 12.49 -12.50 -30.95
N PHE A 713 11.71 -12.09 -29.92
CA PHE A 713 11.73 -12.78 -28.62
C PHE A 713 11.45 -14.27 -28.70
N PRO A 714 10.43 -14.76 -29.45
CA PRO A 714 10.20 -16.20 -29.55
C PRO A 714 11.39 -17.01 -30.10
N THR A 715 12.35 -16.37 -30.79
CA THR A 715 13.56 -17.01 -31.30
C THR A 715 14.75 -16.98 -30.34
N TYR A 716 14.61 -16.31 -29.20
CA TYR A 716 15.69 -16.20 -28.23
C TYR A 716 15.65 -17.30 -27.15
N LYS A 717 16.81 -17.66 -26.64
CA LYS A 717 16.89 -18.51 -25.46
C LYS A 717 16.17 -17.86 -24.28
N HIS A 718 15.37 -18.66 -23.60
CA HIS A 718 14.55 -18.22 -22.47
C HIS A 718 14.38 -19.35 -21.46
N ARG A 719 13.77 -19.07 -20.36
CA ARG A 719 13.20 -20.02 -19.40
C ARG A 719 11.71 -19.75 -19.27
N THR A 720 10.95 -20.79 -18.95
CA THR A 720 9.49 -20.68 -18.85
C THR A 720 9.07 -21.04 -17.44
N ILE A 721 8.14 -20.29 -16.88
CA ILE A 721 7.53 -20.54 -15.58
C ILE A 721 6.06 -20.83 -15.79
N TYR A 722 5.61 -21.94 -15.26
CA TYR A 722 4.20 -22.35 -15.32
C TYR A 722 3.64 -22.64 -13.94
N TYR A 723 2.49 -22.04 -13.65
CA TYR A 723 1.61 -22.41 -12.54
C TYR A 723 0.19 -22.58 -13.07
N GLY A 724 -0.41 -23.75 -12.86
CA GLY A 724 -1.76 -24.01 -13.34
C GLY A 724 -2.16 -25.48 -13.20
N PRO A 725 -3.44 -25.83 -13.47
CA PRO A 725 -3.95 -27.19 -13.30
C PRO A 725 -3.63 -28.14 -14.47
N ALA A 726 -3.10 -27.62 -15.60
CA ALA A 726 -2.81 -28.45 -16.78
C ALA A 726 -1.71 -29.48 -16.50
N SER A 727 -1.77 -30.65 -17.15
CA SER A 727 -0.74 -31.67 -17.04
C SER A 727 0.58 -31.21 -17.69
N GLU A 728 1.69 -31.82 -17.26
CA GLU A 728 3.03 -31.59 -17.81
C GLU A 728 3.05 -31.75 -19.34
N ASP A 729 2.47 -32.84 -19.88
CA ASP A 729 2.39 -33.08 -21.33
C ASP A 729 1.65 -31.97 -22.08
N ARG A 730 0.59 -31.42 -21.49
CA ARG A 730 -0.16 -30.31 -22.10
C ARG A 730 0.66 -29.02 -22.10
N VAL A 731 1.36 -28.74 -21.00
CA VAL A 731 2.24 -27.56 -20.91
C VAL A 731 3.39 -27.66 -21.90
N LEU A 732 4.02 -28.83 -22.00
CA LEU A 732 5.04 -29.10 -23.03
C LEU A 732 4.49 -28.88 -24.43
N ALA A 733 3.32 -29.47 -24.78
CA ALA A 733 2.71 -29.31 -26.08
C ALA A 733 2.41 -27.85 -26.44
N VAL A 734 1.93 -27.06 -25.48
CA VAL A 734 1.65 -25.63 -25.66
C VAL A 734 2.94 -24.84 -25.87
N HIS A 735 3.96 -25.08 -25.02
CA HIS A 735 5.27 -24.43 -25.12
C HIS A 735 5.95 -24.75 -26.46
N ASP A 736 6.02 -26.04 -26.83
CA ASP A 736 6.67 -26.49 -28.06
C ASP A 736 5.94 -26.07 -29.32
N GLY A 737 4.64 -25.80 -29.22
CA GLY A 737 3.82 -25.24 -30.29
C GLY A 737 4.18 -23.80 -30.67
N VAL A 738 4.85 -23.05 -29.78
CA VAL A 738 5.22 -21.62 -29.98
C VAL A 738 6.72 -21.35 -29.89
N THR A 739 7.51 -22.33 -29.45
CA THR A 739 8.97 -22.22 -29.29
C THR A 739 9.69 -22.96 -30.41
N PRO A 740 10.57 -22.30 -31.17
CA PRO A 740 11.41 -22.95 -32.20
C PRO A 740 12.38 -23.97 -31.59
N ARG A 741 12.74 -25.00 -32.36
CA ARG A 741 13.73 -26.00 -31.94
C ARG A 741 15.15 -25.41 -31.81
N GLU A 742 15.47 -24.39 -32.61
CA GLU A 742 16.77 -23.72 -32.59
C GLU A 742 16.55 -22.30 -32.08
N LEU A 743 17.24 -21.96 -30.97
CA LEU A 743 17.14 -20.67 -30.33
C LEU A 743 18.46 -19.93 -30.40
N SER A 744 18.36 -18.63 -30.67
CA SER A 744 19.49 -17.70 -30.67
C SER A 744 19.81 -17.20 -29.28
N ALA A 745 21.06 -16.78 -29.06
CA ALA A 745 21.43 -16.07 -27.85
C ALA A 745 20.69 -14.72 -27.79
N VAL A 746 20.29 -14.30 -26.58
CA VAL A 746 19.73 -12.97 -26.35
C VAL A 746 20.79 -11.88 -26.52
N PRO A 747 20.41 -10.66 -26.95
CA PRO A 747 21.30 -9.49 -26.83
C PRO A 747 21.73 -9.29 -25.36
N ALA A 748 23.04 -9.15 -25.13
CA ALA A 748 23.56 -9.06 -23.76
C ALA A 748 23.12 -7.73 -23.10
N PRO A 749 22.56 -7.76 -21.90
CA PRO A 749 22.27 -6.55 -21.13
C PRO A 749 23.54 -5.73 -20.86
N LYS A 750 23.37 -4.42 -20.79
CA LYS A 750 24.42 -3.45 -20.45
C LYS A 750 24.01 -2.69 -19.18
N PRO A 751 24.19 -3.30 -18.00
CA PRO A 751 23.72 -2.71 -16.75
C PRO A 751 24.24 -1.29 -16.54
N TYR A 752 23.48 -0.48 -15.83
CA TYR A 752 23.93 0.84 -15.40
C TYR A 752 24.98 0.66 -14.31
N ALA A 753 26.11 1.34 -14.46
CA ALA A 753 27.19 1.30 -13.47
C ALA A 753 26.92 2.37 -12.40
N PRO A 754 26.90 2.01 -11.11
CA PRO A 754 26.81 3.01 -10.06
C PRO A 754 27.99 3.99 -10.12
N VAL A 755 27.74 5.27 -9.84
CA VAL A 755 28.80 6.28 -9.75
C VAL A 755 29.68 6.03 -8.54
N SER A 756 30.99 6.39 -8.65
CA SER A 756 31.89 6.36 -7.48
C SER A 756 31.42 7.34 -6.41
N THR A 757 31.57 6.93 -5.15
CA THR A 757 31.34 7.77 -3.97
C THR A 757 32.65 8.13 -3.24
N ASP A 758 33.79 8.10 -3.95
CA ASP A 758 35.10 8.52 -3.40
C ASP A 758 35.17 10.00 -3.01
N GLU A 759 34.29 10.83 -3.59
CA GLU A 759 34.11 12.22 -3.29
C GLU A 759 32.66 12.46 -2.81
N THR A 760 32.47 13.29 -1.78
CA THR A 760 31.12 13.73 -1.37
C THR A 760 30.58 14.75 -2.37
N VAL A 761 29.55 14.36 -3.11
CA VAL A 761 28.84 15.22 -4.06
C VAL A 761 27.41 15.40 -3.56
N ILE A 762 26.91 16.62 -3.64
CA ILE A 762 25.54 16.98 -3.25
C ILE A 762 24.82 17.50 -4.48
N TYR A 763 23.94 16.71 -5.03
CA TYR A 763 23.07 17.08 -6.13
C TYR A 763 21.85 17.82 -5.57
N VAL A 764 21.47 18.93 -6.20
CA VAL A 764 20.29 19.70 -5.80
C VAL A 764 19.46 19.98 -7.05
N ALA A 765 18.20 19.57 -7.04
CA ALA A 765 17.27 19.88 -8.12
C ALA A 765 16.09 20.72 -7.60
N PRO A 766 15.64 21.75 -8.34
CA PRO A 766 14.54 22.60 -7.92
C PRO A 766 13.20 21.92 -8.12
N TYR A 767 12.35 22.00 -7.10
CA TYR A 767 10.94 21.67 -7.20
C TYR A 767 10.14 22.49 -6.17
N ASP A 768 8.97 23.02 -6.57
CA ASP A 768 8.12 23.79 -5.63
C ASP A 768 7.26 22.84 -4.81
N MET A 769 7.71 22.56 -3.60
CA MET A 769 7.08 21.66 -2.63
C MET A 769 7.17 22.19 -1.21
N ALA A 770 6.33 21.66 -0.32
CA ALA A 770 6.31 22.07 1.09
C ALA A 770 7.52 21.53 1.88
N GLN A 771 8.04 20.38 1.46
CA GLN A 771 9.15 19.67 2.09
C GLN A 771 10.40 19.72 1.20
N ALA A 772 11.46 19.07 1.64
CA ALA A 772 12.59 18.69 0.81
C ALA A 772 12.78 17.17 0.90
N ASP A 773 12.89 16.52 -0.23
CA ASP A 773 13.30 15.13 -0.30
C ASP A 773 14.81 15.06 -0.27
N TYR A 774 15.33 14.30 0.68
CA TYR A 774 16.76 14.12 0.84
C TYR A 774 17.11 12.64 0.77
N SER A 775 18.07 12.31 -0.07
CA SER A 775 18.59 10.95 -0.19
C SER A 775 20.12 10.89 -0.10
N MET A 776 20.61 9.77 0.41
CA MET A 776 22.02 9.40 0.46
C MET A 776 22.24 8.12 -0.36
N PHE A 777 23.37 8.05 -1.02
CA PHE A 777 23.80 6.89 -1.77
C PHE A 777 25.27 6.63 -1.58
N SER A 778 25.65 5.35 -1.37
CA SER A 778 27.04 4.91 -1.37
C SER A 778 27.19 3.63 -2.17
N HIS A 779 28.09 3.64 -3.12
CA HIS A 779 28.53 2.44 -3.82
C HIS A 779 29.45 1.64 -2.91
N THR A 780 29.22 0.34 -2.79
CA THR A 780 30.11 -0.56 -2.05
C THR A 780 30.97 -1.36 -3.04
N ASP A 781 32.22 -1.68 -2.67
CA ASP A 781 33.07 -2.58 -3.44
C ASP A 781 32.86 -4.06 -3.08
N GLU A 782 31.76 -4.33 -2.33
CA GLU A 782 31.46 -5.67 -1.83
C GLU A 782 30.43 -6.35 -2.71
N GLU A 783 30.87 -7.42 -3.39
CA GLU A 783 29.97 -8.28 -4.16
C GLU A 783 29.08 -9.11 -3.23
N TYR A 784 27.92 -9.51 -3.78
CA TYR A 784 27.03 -10.44 -3.09
C TYR A 784 27.78 -11.72 -2.65
N SER A 785 27.59 -12.07 -1.40
CA SER A 785 28.11 -13.30 -0.82
C SER A 785 27.07 -14.00 0.05
N ALA A 786 26.75 -15.24 -0.28
CA ALA A 786 25.83 -16.07 0.47
C ALA A 786 26.23 -16.23 1.95
N SER A 787 27.53 -16.15 2.25
CA SER A 787 28.05 -16.32 3.63
C SER A 787 27.86 -15.05 4.49
N THR A 788 27.83 -13.86 3.90
CA THR A 788 27.68 -12.58 4.62
C THR A 788 26.27 -12.01 4.54
N GLU A 789 25.46 -12.50 3.60
CA GLU A 789 24.06 -12.05 3.40
C GLU A 789 23.20 -12.17 4.67
N PRO A 790 23.24 -13.25 5.47
CA PRO A 790 22.45 -13.35 6.69
C PRO A 790 22.71 -12.21 7.67
N LEU A 791 23.97 -11.80 7.86
CA LEU A 791 24.31 -10.70 8.77
C LEU A 791 23.85 -9.35 8.21
N ARG A 792 23.92 -9.12 6.89
CA ARG A 792 23.39 -7.92 6.25
C ARG A 792 21.87 -7.80 6.39
N ARG A 793 21.15 -8.90 6.22
CA ARG A 793 19.70 -8.95 6.45
C ARG A 793 19.36 -8.60 7.91
N MET A 794 20.10 -9.17 8.86
CA MET A 794 19.88 -8.86 10.28
C MET A 794 20.24 -7.41 10.62
N TYR A 795 21.32 -6.88 10.02
CA TYR A 795 21.66 -5.46 10.14
C TYR A 795 20.50 -4.58 9.65
N ASN A 796 19.97 -4.84 8.47
CA ASN A 796 18.83 -4.08 7.93
C ASN A 796 17.59 -4.19 8.83
N ASN A 797 17.28 -5.37 9.36
CA ASN A 797 16.17 -5.56 10.29
C ASN A 797 16.34 -4.77 11.59
N TYR A 798 17.57 -4.66 12.11
CA TYR A 798 17.87 -3.87 13.29
C TYR A 798 17.87 -2.37 12.99
N PHE A 799 18.50 -1.98 11.88
CA PHE A 799 18.72 -0.57 11.54
C PHE A 799 17.45 0.11 10.97
N ASN A 800 16.70 -0.60 10.13
CA ASN A 800 15.52 -0.08 9.42
C ASN A 800 14.27 -0.97 9.55
N GLY A 801 14.21 -1.83 10.54
CA GLY A 801 13.13 -2.79 10.74
C GLY A 801 11.84 -2.15 11.27
N GLY A 802 11.16 -1.33 10.45
CA GLY A 802 9.90 -0.68 10.80
C GLY A 802 10.06 0.32 11.97
N MET A 803 8.99 0.51 12.74
CA MET A 803 8.94 1.52 13.80
C MET A 803 9.92 1.26 14.97
N ASN A 804 10.44 0.05 15.10
CA ASN A 804 11.46 -0.29 16.11
C ASN A 804 12.90 -0.09 15.62
N GLY A 805 13.10 0.13 14.33
CA GLY A 805 14.41 0.36 13.73
C GLY A 805 15.08 1.65 14.21
N VAL A 806 16.42 1.66 14.17
CA VAL A 806 17.22 2.83 14.56
C VAL A 806 16.79 4.08 13.82
N VAL A 807 16.60 3.97 12.50
CA VAL A 807 16.25 5.09 11.62
C VAL A 807 14.94 5.73 12.06
N PHE A 808 13.90 4.94 12.22
CA PHE A 808 12.58 5.45 12.61
C PHE A 808 12.61 6.11 13.99
N GLN A 809 13.22 5.44 14.95
CA GLN A 809 13.32 5.92 16.33
C GLN A 809 14.08 7.25 16.42
N GLU A 810 15.16 7.42 15.66
CA GLU A 810 15.98 8.63 15.72
C GLU A 810 15.42 9.78 14.86
N MET A 811 14.87 9.47 13.67
CA MET A 811 14.43 10.49 12.72
C MET A 811 13.02 11.00 13.03
N ARG A 812 12.09 10.10 13.32
CA ARG A 812 10.68 10.44 13.53
C ARG A 812 10.38 10.68 15.02
N GLU A 813 10.62 9.67 15.85
CA GLU A 813 10.14 9.72 17.24
C GLU A 813 10.92 10.67 18.13
N SER A 814 12.26 10.61 18.06
CA SER A 814 13.11 11.44 18.92
C SER A 814 13.12 12.90 18.47
N ARG A 815 13.25 13.15 17.18
CA ARG A 815 13.57 14.48 16.63
C ARG A 815 12.43 15.10 15.83
N SER A 816 11.36 14.34 15.53
CA SER A 816 10.23 14.80 14.71
C SER A 816 10.66 15.44 13.39
N LEU A 817 11.64 14.82 12.71
CA LEU A 817 12.22 15.37 11.49
C LEU A 817 11.39 15.05 10.26
N ALA A 818 10.68 13.92 10.27
CA ALA A 818 9.98 13.44 9.11
C ALA A 818 8.84 12.47 9.47
N TYR A 819 7.88 12.35 8.57
CA TYR A 819 6.90 11.26 8.58
C TYR A 819 7.51 9.96 8.08
N THR A 820 8.30 10.04 6.98
CA THR A 820 8.96 8.89 6.35
C THR A 820 10.48 9.06 6.35
N ALA A 821 11.17 8.05 6.89
CA ALA A 821 12.62 7.94 6.80
C ALA A 821 13.01 6.46 6.67
N SER A 822 13.99 6.18 5.85
CA SER A 822 14.51 4.82 5.64
C SER A 822 16.02 4.84 5.35
N ALA A 823 16.72 3.77 5.70
CA ALA A 823 18.10 3.56 5.29
C ALA A 823 18.48 2.08 5.37
N GLY A 824 19.37 1.63 4.50
CA GLY A 824 19.81 0.25 4.53
C GLY A 824 20.75 -0.12 3.39
N ILE A 825 21.14 -1.39 3.39
CA ILE A 825 21.99 -1.98 2.37
C ILE A 825 21.07 -2.76 1.40
N GLU A 826 21.02 -2.28 0.15
CA GLU A 826 20.29 -2.96 -0.91
C GLU A 826 21.05 -4.19 -1.39
N ARG A 827 20.35 -5.32 -1.39
CA ARG A 827 20.87 -6.56 -1.98
C ARG A 827 20.81 -6.47 -3.51
N PRO A 828 21.87 -6.84 -4.22
CA PRO A 828 21.82 -6.90 -5.68
C PRO A 828 20.85 -7.98 -6.17
N SER A 829 20.38 -7.84 -7.39
CA SER A 829 19.44 -8.78 -8.03
C SER A 829 20.10 -10.10 -8.45
N ARG A 830 21.44 -10.14 -8.54
CA ARG A 830 22.21 -11.30 -9.03
C ARG A 830 23.56 -11.41 -8.32
N LYS A 831 24.06 -12.63 -8.23
CA LYS A 831 25.46 -12.91 -7.87
C LYS A 831 26.43 -12.18 -8.82
N GLY A 832 27.57 -11.75 -8.29
CA GLY A 832 28.59 -11.01 -9.06
C GLY A 832 28.30 -9.51 -9.18
N ARG A 833 27.39 -8.99 -8.36
CA ARG A 833 27.11 -7.54 -8.24
C ARG A 833 27.30 -7.08 -6.84
N ASN A 834 27.57 -5.78 -6.70
CA ASN A 834 27.86 -5.15 -5.42
C ASN A 834 26.58 -4.75 -4.70
N TYR A 835 26.67 -4.73 -3.37
CA TYR A 835 25.68 -4.10 -2.52
C TYR A 835 25.72 -2.58 -2.67
N LEU A 836 24.59 -1.93 -2.43
CA LEU A 836 24.47 -0.48 -2.42
C LEU A 836 23.92 -0.04 -1.07
N TYR A 837 24.37 1.10 -0.54
CA TYR A 837 23.75 1.70 0.64
C TYR A 837 22.91 2.88 0.22
N THR A 838 21.66 2.93 0.69
CA THR A 838 20.74 4.04 0.43
C THR A 838 20.11 4.54 1.72
N ALA A 839 19.80 5.83 1.75
CA ALA A 839 18.97 6.42 2.79
C ALA A 839 18.06 7.48 2.16
N TYR A 840 16.90 7.71 2.77
CA TYR A 840 15.90 8.67 2.32
C TYR A 840 15.14 9.27 3.50
N ILE A 841 14.81 10.56 3.39
CA ILE A 841 13.90 11.27 4.29
C ILE A 841 13.21 12.40 3.55
N ALA A 842 11.89 12.51 3.72
CA ALA A 842 11.12 13.69 3.38
C ALA A 842 10.99 14.58 4.63
N THR A 843 11.54 15.78 4.61
CA THR A 843 11.61 16.68 5.78
C THR A 843 11.25 18.11 5.42
N GLN A 844 10.91 18.92 6.42
CA GLN A 844 10.76 20.35 6.20
C GLN A 844 12.06 20.98 5.74
N VAL A 845 11.98 21.96 4.85
CA VAL A 845 13.17 22.60 4.27
C VAL A 845 14.07 23.22 5.32
N ASP A 846 13.51 23.82 6.38
CA ASP A 846 14.27 24.43 7.49
C ASP A 846 14.90 23.39 8.43
N LYS A 847 14.37 22.15 8.44
CA LYS A 847 14.92 21.00 9.20
C LYS A 847 15.93 20.18 8.41
N LEU A 848 16.09 20.41 7.11
CA LEU A 848 17.01 19.66 6.26
C LEU A 848 18.45 19.58 6.82
N PRO A 849 19.08 20.66 7.34
CA PRO A 849 20.41 20.56 7.93
C PRO A 849 20.47 19.65 9.16
N GLU A 850 19.42 19.64 9.97
CA GLU A 850 19.29 18.76 11.14
C GLU A 850 19.09 17.31 10.74
N ALA A 851 18.24 17.03 9.74
CA ALA A 851 18.01 15.69 9.20
C ALA A 851 19.29 15.10 8.59
N MET A 852 20.06 15.87 7.83
CA MET A 852 21.37 15.46 7.33
C MET A 852 22.33 15.11 8.47
N GLY A 853 22.40 15.95 9.49
CA GLY A 853 23.27 15.69 10.66
C GLY A 853 22.84 14.47 11.46
N ALA A 854 21.54 14.23 11.57
CA ALA A 854 21.00 13.06 12.26
C ALA A 854 21.33 11.75 11.53
N PHE A 855 21.26 11.71 10.18
CA PHE A 855 21.73 10.56 9.42
C PHE A 855 23.23 10.32 9.55
N GLU A 856 24.04 11.38 9.45
CA GLU A 856 25.49 11.30 9.67
C GLU A 856 25.79 10.71 11.07
N ASP A 857 25.05 11.14 12.09
CA ASP A 857 25.24 10.66 13.47
C ASP A 857 24.90 9.17 13.63
N ILE A 858 23.75 8.70 13.14
CA ILE A 858 23.40 7.27 13.28
C ILE A 858 24.25 6.35 12.40
N ILE A 859 24.81 6.85 11.30
CA ILE A 859 25.76 6.10 10.47
C ILE A 859 27.11 6.00 11.19
N GLU A 860 27.59 7.06 11.80
CA GLU A 860 28.87 7.07 12.54
C GLU A 860 28.77 6.42 13.92
N ASN A 861 27.65 6.63 14.62
CA ASN A 861 27.45 6.30 16.02
C ASN A 861 26.16 5.51 16.23
N MET A 862 25.90 4.48 15.42
CA MET A 862 24.69 3.66 15.54
C MET A 862 24.44 3.23 17.00
N PRO A 863 23.31 3.60 17.61
CA PRO A 863 23.00 3.15 18.96
C PRO A 863 22.77 1.63 18.97
N VAL A 864 23.33 0.94 19.95
CA VAL A 864 23.22 -0.50 20.13
C VAL A 864 22.40 -0.79 21.39
N SER A 865 21.33 -1.58 21.25
CA SER A 865 20.47 -2.03 22.33
C SER A 865 20.25 -3.54 22.21
N GLU A 866 20.60 -4.28 23.26
CA GLU A 866 20.37 -5.72 23.35
C GLU A 866 18.89 -6.07 23.25
N GLN A 867 18.03 -5.25 23.87
CA GLN A 867 16.58 -5.47 23.84
C GLN A 867 16.02 -5.24 22.42
N ALA A 868 16.40 -4.14 21.76
CA ALA A 868 15.96 -3.85 20.40
C ALA A 868 16.46 -4.93 19.41
N PHE A 869 17.69 -5.39 19.58
CA PHE A 869 18.23 -6.50 18.79
C PHE A 869 17.44 -7.80 19.01
N ALA A 870 17.13 -8.14 20.26
CA ALA A 870 16.36 -9.35 20.58
C ALA A 870 14.97 -9.32 19.92
N ILE A 871 14.29 -8.16 19.92
CA ILE A 871 13.00 -7.95 19.24
C ILE A 871 13.17 -8.11 17.72
N ALA A 872 14.14 -7.44 17.11
CA ALA A 872 14.38 -7.51 15.67
C ALA A 872 14.73 -8.92 15.21
N ARG A 873 15.56 -9.65 15.97
CA ARG A 873 15.92 -11.05 15.69
C ARG A 873 14.70 -11.96 15.79
N LYS A 874 13.91 -11.83 16.88
CA LYS A 874 12.71 -12.63 17.05
C LYS A 874 11.69 -12.38 15.95
N ASN A 875 11.47 -11.12 15.57
CA ASN A 875 10.58 -10.75 14.47
C ASN A 875 11.04 -11.37 13.14
N ALA A 876 12.35 -11.34 12.83
CA ALA A 876 12.91 -11.98 11.66
C ALA A 876 12.72 -13.51 11.67
N GLU A 877 12.90 -14.14 12.84
CA GLU A 877 12.71 -15.58 13.02
C GLU A 877 11.23 -15.96 12.86
N ASP A 878 10.32 -15.25 13.51
CA ASP A 878 8.87 -15.50 13.43
C ASP A 878 8.35 -15.26 12.00
N GLY A 879 8.91 -14.27 11.30
CA GLY A 879 8.64 -14.04 9.88
C GLY A 879 8.95 -15.27 9.03
N ILE A 880 10.12 -15.89 9.22
CA ILE A 880 10.50 -17.11 8.49
C ILE A 880 9.64 -18.31 8.91
N ARG A 881 9.38 -18.48 10.22
CA ARG A 881 8.52 -19.56 10.74
C ARG A 881 7.13 -19.55 10.15
N THR A 882 6.58 -18.36 9.89
CA THR A 882 5.21 -18.18 9.41
C THR A 882 5.09 -17.97 7.90
N GLN A 883 6.19 -17.68 7.22
CA GLN A 883 6.20 -17.56 5.75
C GLN A 883 5.94 -18.92 5.11
N ARG A 884 5.12 -18.92 4.05
CA ARG A 884 4.92 -20.07 3.17
C ARG A 884 5.11 -19.64 1.73
N VAL A 885 6.12 -20.20 1.09
CA VAL A 885 6.29 -20.07 -0.37
C VAL A 885 5.45 -21.16 -1.01
N ILE A 886 4.38 -20.77 -1.67
CA ILE A 886 3.38 -21.68 -2.25
C ILE A 886 3.04 -21.23 -3.68
N LYS A 887 2.30 -22.04 -4.40
CA LYS A 887 1.75 -21.72 -5.72
C LYS A 887 2.87 -21.38 -6.72
N ASP A 888 2.71 -20.31 -7.49
CA ASP A 888 3.72 -19.82 -8.43
C ASP A 888 4.99 -19.30 -7.74
N GLY A 889 4.89 -18.88 -6.47
CA GLY A 889 6.03 -18.47 -5.66
C GLY A 889 7.14 -19.53 -5.55
N ILE A 890 6.81 -20.83 -5.64
CA ILE A 890 7.80 -21.92 -5.63
C ILE A 890 8.77 -21.79 -6.81
N ALA A 891 8.23 -21.65 -8.03
CA ALA A 891 9.06 -21.53 -9.22
C ALA A 891 9.85 -20.20 -9.25
N TRP A 892 9.24 -19.09 -8.79
CA TRP A 892 9.95 -17.82 -8.68
C TRP A 892 11.03 -17.83 -7.60
N SER A 893 10.82 -18.51 -6.47
CA SER A 893 11.83 -18.70 -5.44
C SER A 893 13.02 -19.49 -5.96
N TYR A 894 12.76 -20.52 -6.78
CA TYR A 894 13.82 -21.29 -7.44
C TYR A 894 14.64 -20.44 -8.42
N VAL A 895 13.97 -19.66 -9.28
CA VAL A 895 14.63 -18.72 -10.21
C VAL A 895 15.49 -17.72 -9.43
N PHE A 896 14.97 -17.17 -8.34
CA PHE A 896 15.73 -16.26 -7.48
C PHE A 896 16.96 -16.98 -6.85
N ALA A 897 16.79 -18.19 -6.32
CA ALA A 897 17.88 -18.95 -5.76
C ALA A 897 19.01 -19.18 -6.80
N LEU A 898 18.65 -19.60 -8.02
CA LEU A 898 19.61 -19.76 -9.12
C LEU A 898 20.36 -18.46 -9.46
N ASP A 899 19.65 -17.32 -9.55
CA ASP A 899 20.24 -16.03 -9.85
C ASP A 899 21.24 -15.58 -8.78
N MET A 900 21.00 -15.94 -7.52
CA MET A 900 21.89 -15.66 -6.39
C MET A 900 22.95 -16.74 -6.18
N GLY A 901 22.93 -17.84 -6.95
CA GLY A 901 23.88 -18.95 -6.86
C GLY A 901 23.63 -19.86 -5.67
N HIS A 902 22.37 -20.07 -5.30
CA HIS A 902 21.95 -21.04 -4.29
C HIS A 902 21.32 -22.27 -4.94
N ASP A 903 21.53 -23.44 -4.35
CA ASP A 903 20.93 -24.70 -4.76
C ASP A 903 19.69 -25.05 -3.90
N THR A 904 19.50 -24.35 -2.79
CA THR A 904 18.40 -24.54 -1.83
C THR A 904 17.72 -23.21 -1.50
N ASP A 905 16.61 -23.25 -0.75
CA ASP A 905 15.92 -22.05 -0.28
C ASP A 905 16.86 -21.18 0.60
N PRO A 906 17.18 -19.95 0.18
CA PRO A 906 18.08 -19.08 0.94
C PRO A 906 17.56 -18.70 2.34
N SER A 907 16.26 -18.85 2.59
CA SER A 907 15.65 -18.56 3.89
C SER A 907 16.15 -19.50 4.97
N GLU A 908 16.50 -20.74 4.62
CA GLU A 908 17.04 -21.73 5.56
C GLU A 908 18.39 -21.28 6.14
N SER A 909 19.28 -20.77 5.30
CA SER A 909 20.59 -20.28 5.74
C SER A 909 20.47 -19.08 6.68
N PHE A 910 19.54 -18.17 6.40
CA PHE A 910 19.27 -17.04 7.26
C PHE A 910 18.67 -17.47 8.60
N TYR A 911 17.68 -18.36 8.60
CA TYR A 911 17.07 -18.88 9.81
C TYR A 911 18.11 -19.54 10.74
N ARG A 912 19.00 -20.37 10.17
CA ARG A 912 20.07 -21.01 10.95
C ARG A 912 21.06 -20.00 11.54
N ALA A 913 21.40 -18.96 10.77
CA ALA A 913 22.32 -17.92 11.23
C ALA A 913 21.72 -17.08 12.37
N LEU A 914 20.42 -16.78 12.34
CA LEU A 914 19.73 -16.03 13.40
C LEU A 914 19.87 -16.69 14.79
N GLN A 915 20.00 -18.02 14.86
CA GLN A 915 20.08 -18.74 16.13
C GLN A 915 21.33 -18.40 16.97
N THR A 916 22.38 -17.90 16.33
CA THR A 916 23.66 -17.59 16.98
C THR A 916 24.08 -16.13 16.89
N MET A 917 23.36 -15.29 16.11
CA MET A 917 23.67 -13.86 15.97
C MET A 917 23.44 -13.08 17.25
N THR A 918 24.30 -12.11 17.49
CA THR A 918 24.30 -11.22 18.67
C THR A 918 24.20 -9.75 18.23
N ALA A 919 23.85 -8.88 19.18
CA ALA A 919 23.89 -7.42 18.95
C ALA A 919 25.33 -6.93 18.64
N GLU A 920 26.34 -7.60 19.18
CA GLU A 920 27.74 -7.29 18.91
C GLU A 920 28.12 -7.57 17.45
N ASP A 921 27.57 -8.64 16.82
CA ASP A 921 27.80 -8.92 15.40
C ASP A 921 27.28 -7.80 14.51
N VAL A 922 26.09 -7.28 14.82
CA VAL A 922 25.48 -6.14 14.10
C VAL A 922 26.28 -4.85 14.35
N ALA A 923 26.72 -4.61 15.57
CA ALA A 923 27.57 -3.46 15.91
C ALA A 923 28.94 -3.52 15.20
N ASN A 924 29.53 -4.71 15.12
CA ASN A 924 30.79 -4.92 14.39
C ASN A 924 30.61 -4.77 12.88
N PHE A 925 29.49 -5.26 12.36
CA PHE A 925 29.12 -5.04 10.95
C PHE A 925 29.02 -3.54 10.63
N GLN A 926 28.30 -2.76 11.45
CA GLN A 926 28.23 -1.30 11.31
C GLN A 926 29.62 -0.66 11.27
N LYS A 927 30.51 -1.00 12.23
CA LYS A 927 31.87 -0.45 12.30
C LYS A 927 32.73 -0.77 11.09
N THR A 928 32.55 -1.99 10.53
CA THR A 928 33.43 -2.49 9.48
C THR A 928 32.95 -2.11 8.09
N HIS A 929 31.62 -2.08 7.88
CA HIS A 929 31.04 -1.97 6.54
C HIS A 929 30.30 -0.66 6.30
N VAL A 930 29.90 0.08 7.32
CA VAL A 930 29.06 1.29 7.17
C VAL A 930 29.72 2.55 7.69
N LYS A 931 30.28 2.51 8.90
CA LYS A 931 30.97 3.64 9.51
C LYS A 931 32.11 4.17 8.64
N GLY A 932 32.19 5.50 8.51
CA GLY A 932 33.23 6.16 7.71
C GLY A 932 33.04 6.06 6.20
N ARG A 933 31.92 5.49 5.72
CA ARG A 933 31.58 5.55 4.28
C ARG A 933 31.36 6.97 3.82
N ARG A 934 31.74 7.20 2.58
CA ARG A 934 31.38 8.44 1.88
C ARG A 934 30.09 8.23 1.12
N PHE A 935 29.30 9.29 1.08
CA PHE A 935 28.01 9.29 0.39
C PHE A 935 27.97 10.42 -0.65
N SER A 936 27.28 10.18 -1.74
CA SER A 936 26.66 11.23 -2.52
C SER A 936 25.30 11.54 -1.90
N HIS A 937 24.87 12.78 -2.03
CA HIS A 937 23.58 13.25 -1.50
C HIS A 937 22.75 13.82 -2.64
N ALA A 938 21.42 13.70 -2.55
CA ALA A 938 20.52 14.37 -3.46
C ALA A 938 19.41 15.07 -2.67
N ILE A 939 19.04 16.26 -3.12
CA ILE A 939 18.03 17.12 -2.48
C ILE A 939 17.09 17.61 -3.57
N LEU A 940 15.83 17.26 -3.50
CA LEU A 940 14.75 17.86 -4.28
C LEU A 940 14.00 18.85 -3.37
N GLY A 941 13.78 20.09 -3.85
CA GLY A 941 13.04 21.05 -3.04
C GLY A 941 13.10 22.49 -3.56
N PRO A 942 12.47 23.45 -2.85
CA PRO A 942 12.46 24.86 -3.24
C PRO A 942 13.85 25.48 -3.08
N LEU A 943 14.54 25.66 -4.19
CA LEU A 943 15.95 26.07 -4.25
C LEU A 943 16.23 27.40 -3.54
N ASP A 944 15.27 28.33 -3.54
CA ASP A 944 15.37 29.63 -2.86
C ASP A 944 15.36 29.53 -1.33
N LYS A 945 14.89 28.42 -0.77
CA LYS A 945 14.85 28.14 0.67
C LYS A 945 15.99 27.24 1.14
N ILE A 946 16.74 26.59 0.23
CA ILE A 946 17.84 25.67 0.56
C ILE A 946 19.15 26.47 0.73
N ASP A 947 19.81 26.34 1.89
CA ASP A 947 21.10 26.99 2.17
C ASP A 947 22.27 26.28 1.44
N LEU A 948 22.47 26.64 0.16
CA LEU A 948 23.55 26.07 -0.65
C LEU A 948 24.95 26.35 -0.08
N GLU A 949 25.17 27.45 0.64
CA GLU A 949 26.46 27.78 1.26
C GLU A 949 26.79 26.82 2.43
N SER A 950 25.77 26.40 3.18
CA SER A 950 25.93 25.37 4.18
C SER A 950 26.28 24.03 3.56
N LEU A 951 25.62 23.66 2.46
CA LEU A 951 25.90 22.42 1.73
C LEU A 951 27.33 22.39 1.14
N ARG A 952 27.80 23.50 0.62
CA ARG A 952 29.20 23.60 0.08
C ARG A 952 30.28 23.35 1.11
N ARG A 953 29.98 23.52 2.41
CA ARG A 953 30.90 23.14 3.48
C ARG A 953 30.99 21.64 3.73
N LYS A 954 29.97 20.87 3.28
CA LYS A 954 29.90 19.42 3.42
C LYS A 954 30.49 18.70 2.21
N GLY A 955 30.36 19.26 1.01
CA GLY A 955 30.81 18.61 -0.22
C GLY A 955 30.67 19.49 -1.45
N ARG A 956 31.00 18.95 -2.60
CA ARG A 956 30.84 19.61 -3.91
C ARG A 956 29.35 19.65 -4.25
N VAL A 957 28.76 20.82 -4.30
CA VAL A 957 27.36 21.03 -4.67
C VAL A 957 27.24 21.15 -6.21
N VAL A 958 26.33 20.38 -6.77
CA VAL A 958 25.94 20.40 -8.18
C VAL A 958 24.44 20.70 -8.23
N VAL A 959 24.08 21.86 -8.76
CA VAL A 959 22.67 22.21 -9.00
C VAL A 959 22.32 21.69 -10.38
N LEU A 960 21.31 20.83 -10.46
CA LEU A 960 20.84 20.20 -11.69
C LEU A 960 19.52 20.84 -12.09
N THR A 961 19.29 20.94 -13.39
CA THR A 961 18.00 21.31 -13.96
C THR A 961 17.10 20.07 -14.08
N THR A 962 15.81 20.30 -14.27
CA THR A 962 14.87 19.22 -14.57
C THR A 962 15.26 18.49 -15.85
N GLU A 963 15.74 19.22 -16.89
CA GLU A 963 16.19 18.64 -18.16
C GLU A 963 17.40 17.71 -17.97
N GLU A 964 18.36 18.09 -17.13
CA GLU A 964 19.56 17.28 -16.87
C GLU A 964 19.20 15.95 -16.16
N ILE A 965 18.31 15.96 -15.16
CA ILE A 965 17.93 14.74 -14.46
C ILE A 965 17.05 13.80 -15.30
N PHE A 966 16.29 14.33 -16.27
CA PHE A 966 15.49 13.52 -17.20
C PHE A 966 16.22 13.14 -18.49
N GLY A 967 17.36 13.79 -18.79
CA GLY A 967 18.18 13.49 -19.98
C GLY A 967 17.63 14.03 -21.29
N GLU A 968 16.96 15.17 -21.25
CA GLU A 968 16.35 15.82 -22.45
C GLU A 968 16.87 17.24 -22.64
#